data_0e929d82115263b622bd59019c87ba96
#
_entry.id   0e929d82115263b622bd59019c87ba96
#
_cell.length_a   1.000
_cell.length_b   1.000
_cell.length_c   1.000
_cell.angle_alpha   90.00
_cell.angle_beta   90.00
_cell.angle_gamma   90.00
#
_symmetry.space_group_name_H-M   'P 1'
#
loop_
_entity.id
_entity.type
_entity.pdbx_description
1 polymer ?
#
loop_
_entity_poly.entity_id
_entity_poly.type
_entity_poly.pdbx_seq_one_letter_code
_entity_poly.pdbx_strand_id
1 'polypeptide(L)'
;MPGQSSPWVEIGSGLDGLGLWQEVTFTVHYQVPEGQQAPNDVNVTVEVAADGEGKNIIQSDRYQLRGRSFIWEIPGNFNRGKAHTLEEIHRDLLARLKSHPTTGKMPRLIPVYGILGGSWHGKRNSNKEFLHLRTETGLLLGRNVWKKDELYPDLEQKYRIPDGKLLAIDVRGVRTAKLEVFLLGLKDKERIRVVSFGDEIGVGGYNLNSSPDNKMFHEYLKAAGLSPSDLGFGEWNQARLVDESEAFKMPKAYYWSRLFGIDKDIEKLAKRTRIVEKILGPGVYTGANFSPHSQFWPRFGQWVRLFRKRGMTMPWSEDYIWQIPELSPQVTGYLLDVLRSAGRIEKMPIHYYTMPHWPGNTPKDLTLSFYSALAHGNKVINYFAAVPIYSYTENYVSWEATETWKAIRDLTHDVGLAEDIIWKGQVRPSQVAILLSHATDIWEAAKGSSIYNFERKNVYYTLRHAQVPLDFITEGDLIDGSASTTRVIYFVGTHLRRAAAEKLRDWVANGGLLFSVAGGGFLDEYNQPMDVLAPVYGVKSQSLTVTEKNLWAKQLFQWLRPLAHFSYPGASSKLPAYIARQDIEPETAIVMGRFDDGKAAVIRNRFGNGLATLVATFPGSAYIHPAIPKRPWDRSTSDDGFAHFLPTDFDQSAKQIIAEPITEAGLANILPVESSNPLVDATVIESPTGIVVALANYSNGFIPDLTVRIRDVGRVRSVIAVRAERLQIARDGEHMSVTLPLEWGDMIVIRR
;
A
#
# COMPACT_ATOMS: atom_id res chain seq x y z
N MET A 1 29.15 27.84 -5.24
CA MET A 1 28.85 28.67 -6.39
C MET A 1 28.64 27.77 -7.61
N PRO A 2 27.80 28.10 -8.56
CA PRO A 2 27.70 27.32 -9.79
C PRO A 2 29.07 27.21 -10.46
N GLY A 3 29.48 26.02 -10.83
CA GLY A 3 30.75 25.75 -11.50
C GLY A 3 31.93 25.39 -10.59
N GLN A 4 31.73 25.18 -9.29
CA GLN A 4 32.79 24.59 -8.45
C GLN A 4 32.83 23.09 -8.58
N SER A 5 34.00 22.51 -8.81
CA SER A 5 34.27 21.08 -8.75
C SER A 5 35.06 20.74 -7.49
N SER A 6 34.74 19.60 -6.88
CA SER A 6 35.58 19.04 -5.82
C SER A 6 36.84 18.38 -6.42
N PRO A 7 37.90 18.21 -5.65
CA PRO A 7 39.03 17.38 -6.05
C PRO A 7 38.56 15.95 -6.32
N TRP A 8 39.26 15.29 -7.23
CA TRP A 8 39.02 13.84 -7.45
C TRP A 8 39.41 13.05 -6.20
N VAL A 9 38.57 12.10 -5.85
CA VAL A 9 38.80 11.18 -4.72
C VAL A 9 38.93 9.78 -5.27
N GLU A 10 40.02 9.12 -4.93
CA GLU A 10 40.22 7.72 -5.30
C GLU A 10 39.25 6.80 -4.55
N ILE A 11 38.41 6.07 -5.29
CA ILE A 11 37.40 5.14 -4.73
C ILE A 11 37.78 3.67 -4.94
N GLY A 12 38.91 3.37 -5.56
CA GLY A 12 39.45 2.01 -5.71
C GLY A 12 40.58 1.94 -6.74
N SER A 13 41.48 0.99 -6.59
CA SER A 13 42.57 0.73 -7.52
C SER A 13 42.18 -0.31 -8.57
N GLY A 14 41.42 0.11 -9.56
CA GLY A 14 41.00 -0.69 -10.72
C GLY A 14 39.52 -1.03 -10.74
N LEU A 15 38.97 -1.17 -11.94
CA LEU A 15 37.57 -1.48 -12.20
C LEU A 15 37.12 -2.85 -11.63
N ASP A 16 38.06 -3.77 -11.41
CA ASP A 16 37.83 -5.09 -10.84
C ASP A 16 37.62 -5.08 -9.31
N GLY A 17 37.92 -3.95 -8.67
CA GLY A 17 37.80 -3.78 -7.21
C GLY A 17 36.48 -3.13 -6.75
N LEU A 18 35.72 -2.53 -7.67
CA LEU A 18 34.39 -2.03 -7.36
C LEU A 18 33.42 -3.21 -7.47
N GLY A 19 33.16 -3.88 -6.35
CA GLY A 19 32.02 -4.78 -6.28
C GLY A 19 30.75 -4.03 -6.70
N LEU A 20 29.76 -4.75 -7.20
CA LEU A 20 28.46 -4.22 -7.70
C LEU A 20 27.74 -3.24 -6.74
N TRP A 21 28.24 -3.08 -5.50
CA TRP A 21 27.58 -2.41 -4.41
C TRP A 21 28.55 -1.68 -3.45
N GLN A 22 29.63 -1.11 -3.94
CA GLN A 22 30.43 -0.22 -3.10
C GLN A 22 29.75 1.15 -2.98
N GLU A 23 29.36 1.48 -1.76
CA GLU A 23 28.80 2.78 -1.40
C GLU A 23 29.95 3.75 -1.14
N VAL A 24 29.97 4.87 -1.88
CA VAL A 24 30.86 5.97 -1.61
C VAL A 24 30.00 7.16 -1.18
N THR A 25 30.18 7.57 0.08
CA THR A 25 29.44 8.71 0.62
C THR A 25 30.27 9.99 0.41
N PHE A 26 29.69 10.94 -0.30
CA PHE A 26 30.25 12.29 -0.45
C PHE A 26 29.43 13.27 0.41
N THR A 27 30.13 14.10 1.18
CA THR A 27 29.49 15.22 1.85
C THR A 27 29.89 16.52 1.13
N VAL A 28 28.91 17.18 0.52
CA VAL A 28 29.12 18.47 -0.12
C VAL A 28 28.65 19.56 0.84
N HIS A 29 29.61 20.38 1.32
CA HIS A 29 29.29 21.55 2.11
C HIS A 29 29.14 22.76 1.19
N TYR A 30 27.91 23.28 1.12
CA TYR A 30 27.63 24.54 0.44
C TYR A 30 27.46 25.65 1.48
N GLN A 31 28.34 26.62 1.44
CA GLN A 31 28.24 27.80 2.28
C GLN A 31 27.44 28.88 1.54
N VAL A 32 26.26 29.20 2.04
CA VAL A 32 25.47 30.31 1.52
C VAL A 32 26.14 31.61 1.93
N PRO A 33 26.48 32.54 0.98
CA PRO A 33 27.03 33.83 1.33
C PRO A 33 26.11 34.61 2.25
N GLU A 34 26.69 35.34 3.19
CA GLU A 34 25.94 36.13 4.16
C GLU A 34 25.00 37.11 3.44
N GLY A 35 23.73 37.14 3.83
CA GLY A 35 22.68 37.96 3.20
C GLY A 35 22.06 37.40 1.91
N GLN A 36 22.45 36.19 1.46
CA GLN A 36 21.80 35.51 0.34
C GLN A 36 20.89 34.39 0.84
N GLN A 37 19.79 34.19 0.13
CA GLN A 37 18.90 33.05 0.37
C GLN A 37 19.51 31.79 -0.26
N ALA A 38 19.42 30.63 0.41
CA ALA A 38 19.85 29.37 -0.15
C ALA A 38 19.06 29.08 -1.45
N PRO A 39 19.73 28.65 -2.53
CA PRO A 39 19.02 28.30 -3.76
C PRO A 39 18.07 27.12 -3.49
N ASN A 40 16.86 27.23 -4.03
CA ASN A 40 15.85 26.16 -3.89
C ASN A 40 16.27 24.86 -4.55
N ASP A 41 17.06 24.95 -5.63
CA ASP A 41 17.54 23.79 -6.38
C ASP A 41 19.03 23.91 -6.69
N VAL A 42 19.77 22.85 -6.42
CA VAL A 42 21.20 22.75 -6.79
C VAL A 42 21.36 21.53 -7.69
N ASN A 43 21.91 21.74 -8.88
CA ASN A 43 22.29 20.63 -9.76
C ASN A 43 23.72 20.20 -9.42
N VAL A 44 23.90 18.94 -9.10
CA VAL A 44 25.21 18.33 -8.84
C VAL A 44 25.44 17.28 -9.92
N THR A 45 26.58 17.33 -10.57
CA THR A 45 27.04 16.27 -11.46
C THR A 45 28.10 15.47 -10.73
N VAL A 46 27.89 14.15 -10.62
CA VAL A 46 28.87 13.22 -10.09
C VAL A 46 29.48 12.46 -11.27
N GLU A 47 30.78 12.51 -11.35
CA GLU A 47 31.54 11.85 -12.43
C GLU A 47 32.47 10.80 -11.82
N VAL A 48 32.53 9.63 -12.45
CA VAL A 48 33.49 8.59 -12.13
C VAL A 48 34.44 8.50 -13.31
N ALA A 49 35.72 8.70 -13.02
CA ALA A 49 36.78 8.63 -14.02
C ALA A 49 37.67 7.39 -13.79
N ALA A 50 38.19 6.86 -14.85
CA ALA A 50 39.16 5.75 -14.82
C ALA A 50 40.58 6.22 -14.48
N ASP A 51 40.79 7.51 -14.36
CA ASP A 51 42.07 8.13 -14.00
C ASP A 51 41.89 9.18 -12.90
N GLY A 52 42.94 9.47 -12.16
CA GLY A 52 42.93 10.45 -11.07
C GLY A 52 42.83 11.91 -11.52
N GLU A 53 42.84 12.18 -12.83
CA GLU A 53 42.81 13.53 -13.41
C GLU A 53 41.45 13.89 -14.04
N GLY A 54 40.48 12.93 -14.06
CA GLY A 54 39.16 13.16 -14.64
C GLY A 54 39.12 13.28 -16.16
N LYS A 55 40.16 12.77 -16.83
CA LYS A 55 40.23 12.81 -18.31
C LYS A 55 39.46 11.67 -18.98
N ASN A 56 39.30 10.55 -18.28
CA ASN A 56 38.61 9.35 -18.75
C ASN A 56 37.33 9.12 -17.91
N ILE A 57 36.29 9.89 -18.17
CA ILE A 57 35.01 9.72 -17.47
C ILE A 57 34.31 8.48 -18.02
N ILE A 58 34.10 7.50 -17.14
CA ILE A 58 33.40 6.26 -17.44
C ILE A 58 31.92 6.30 -17.05
N GLN A 59 31.54 7.19 -16.16
CA GLN A 59 30.16 7.44 -15.78
C GLN A 59 29.99 8.89 -15.32
N SER A 60 28.88 9.51 -15.72
CA SER A 60 28.47 10.83 -15.29
C SER A 60 26.98 10.82 -15.01
N ASP A 61 26.59 11.15 -13.79
CA ASP A 61 25.19 11.23 -13.37
C ASP A 61 24.90 12.61 -12.81
N ARG A 62 23.75 13.18 -13.19
CA ARG A 62 23.32 14.50 -12.76
C ARG A 62 22.23 14.38 -11.71
N TYR A 63 22.42 15.04 -10.60
CA TYR A 63 21.49 15.06 -9.49
C TYR A 63 20.95 16.48 -9.28
N GLN A 64 19.65 16.58 -9.06
CA GLN A 64 19.04 17.81 -8.60
C GLN A 64 18.82 17.71 -7.09
N LEU A 65 19.57 18.48 -6.34
CA LEU A 65 19.37 18.65 -4.90
C LEU A 65 18.44 19.84 -4.71
N ARG A 66 17.27 19.61 -4.15
CA ARG A 66 16.39 20.71 -3.76
C ARG A 66 16.88 21.32 -2.47
N GLY A 67 16.95 22.65 -2.45
CA GLY A 67 17.30 23.40 -1.25
C GLY A 67 16.25 23.15 -0.17
N ARG A 68 16.70 22.91 1.04
CA ARG A 68 15.81 22.69 2.18
C ARG A 68 15.16 24.02 2.57
N SER A 69 13.90 24.18 2.25
CA SER A 69 13.04 25.17 2.89
C SER A 69 12.49 24.65 4.22
N PHE A 70 12.77 23.39 4.55
CA PHE A 70 12.23 22.74 5.71
C PHE A 70 12.93 23.18 6.97
N ILE A 71 12.19 23.85 7.75
CA ILE A 71 12.56 24.16 9.10
C ILE A 71 12.14 22.99 9.99
N TRP A 72 13.02 22.05 10.20
CA TRP A 72 12.94 21.13 11.33
C TRP A 72 13.15 21.95 12.61
N GLU A 73 12.29 22.92 12.81
CA GLU A 73 12.22 23.68 14.04
C GLU A 73 11.53 22.89 15.16
N ILE A 74 11.74 21.57 15.23
CA ILE A 74 11.29 20.83 16.41
C ILE A 74 11.72 21.55 17.68
N PRO A 75 12.99 21.91 17.89
CA PRO A 75 13.39 22.69 19.04
C PRO A 75 12.76 24.08 19.07
N GLY A 76 12.66 24.76 17.92
CA GLY A 76 12.09 26.08 17.81
C GLY A 76 10.60 26.11 18.10
N ASN A 77 9.84 25.26 17.43
CA ASN A 77 8.39 25.13 17.65
C ASN A 77 8.08 24.63 19.06
N PHE A 78 8.86 23.72 19.58
CA PHE A 78 8.72 23.25 20.95
C PHE A 78 8.98 24.38 21.97
N ASN A 79 9.99 25.20 21.73
CA ASN A 79 10.31 26.35 22.58
C ASN A 79 9.28 27.46 22.45
N ARG A 80 8.79 27.77 21.26
CA ARG A 80 7.71 28.74 21.04
C ARG A 80 6.42 28.25 21.68
N GLY A 81 6.07 26.97 21.50
CA GLY A 81 4.92 26.38 22.15
C GLY A 81 4.98 26.43 23.67
N LYS A 82 6.17 26.42 24.28
CA LYS A 82 6.34 26.64 25.73
C LYS A 82 6.06 28.06 26.18
N ALA A 83 6.21 29.05 25.30
CA ALA A 83 5.91 30.42 25.59
C ALA A 83 4.39 30.74 25.61
N HIS A 84 3.57 29.82 25.07
CA HIS A 84 2.11 29.92 25.03
C HIS A 84 1.44 28.84 25.86
N THR A 85 0.26 29.12 26.36
CA THR A 85 -0.60 28.09 26.93
C THR A 85 -1.26 27.29 25.79
N LEU A 86 -1.65 26.04 26.08
CA LEU A 86 -2.42 25.26 25.11
C LEU A 86 -3.74 25.93 24.72
N GLU A 87 -4.35 26.62 25.66
CA GLU A 87 -5.57 27.37 25.42
C GLU A 87 -5.34 28.50 24.40
N GLU A 88 -4.25 29.24 24.52
CA GLU A 88 -3.88 30.30 23.57
C GLU A 88 -3.60 29.71 22.18
N ILE A 89 -2.84 28.62 22.10
CA ILE A 89 -2.51 27.95 20.83
C ILE A 89 -3.81 27.46 20.14
N HIS A 90 -4.70 26.78 20.88
CA HIS A 90 -5.96 26.29 20.32
C HIS A 90 -6.88 27.43 19.90
N ARG A 91 -6.97 28.50 20.69
CA ARG A 91 -7.79 29.68 20.38
C ARG A 91 -7.30 30.40 19.13
N ASP A 92 -5.98 30.60 19.01
CA ASP A 92 -5.37 31.26 17.85
C ASP A 92 -5.55 30.42 16.57
N LEU A 93 -5.26 29.12 16.62
CA LEU A 93 -5.48 28.22 15.49
C LEU A 93 -6.97 28.18 15.08
N LEU A 94 -7.88 28.08 16.04
CA LEU A 94 -9.31 28.10 15.78
C LEU A 94 -9.77 29.41 15.12
N ALA A 95 -9.24 30.56 15.57
CA ALA A 95 -9.56 31.85 14.98
C ALA A 95 -9.11 31.93 13.52
N ARG A 96 -7.89 31.47 13.23
CA ARG A 96 -7.38 31.39 11.86
C ARG A 96 -8.17 30.45 10.98
N LEU A 97 -8.54 29.27 11.45
CA LEU A 97 -9.39 28.34 10.68
C LEU A 97 -10.77 28.96 10.36
N LYS A 98 -11.39 29.60 11.33
CA LYS A 98 -12.69 30.26 11.15
C LYS A 98 -12.67 31.46 10.19
N SER A 99 -11.52 32.10 10.01
CA SER A 99 -11.37 33.20 9.03
C SER A 99 -11.37 32.71 7.59
N HIS A 100 -11.23 31.39 7.35
CA HIS A 100 -11.26 30.79 6.03
C HIS A 100 -12.56 29.98 5.87
N PRO A 101 -13.37 30.27 4.86
CA PRO A 101 -14.59 29.52 4.60
C PRO A 101 -14.27 28.06 4.22
N THR A 102 -15.18 27.14 4.55
CA THR A 102 -15.16 25.76 4.06
C THR A 102 -16.39 25.52 3.20
N THR A 103 -16.22 24.79 2.11
CA THR A 103 -17.30 24.43 1.17
C THR A 103 -17.96 23.11 1.51
N GLY A 104 -17.28 22.28 2.30
CA GLY A 104 -17.75 20.93 2.66
C GLY A 104 -18.79 20.91 3.78
N LYS A 105 -19.08 19.72 4.27
CA LYS A 105 -20.03 19.46 5.33
C LYS A 105 -19.41 18.51 6.35
N MET A 106 -19.58 18.81 7.63
CA MET A 106 -19.17 17.91 8.71
C MET A 106 -19.74 16.50 8.53
N PRO A 107 -18.90 15.44 8.48
CA PRO A 107 -19.38 14.07 8.39
C PRO A 107 -20.13 13.65 9.66
N ARG A 108 -21.15 12.81 9.48
CA ARG A 108 -21.97 12.25 10.57
C ARG A 108 -22.00 10.73 10.57
N LEU A 109 -21.67 10.09 9.45
CA LEU A 109 -21.67 8.63 9.28
C LEU A 109 -20.26 8.07 9.29
N ILE A 110 -19.33 8.75 8.64
CA ILE A 110 -17.93 8.33 8.52
C ILE A 110 -17.18 8.78 9.77
N PRO A 111 -16.62 7.84 10.56
CA PRO A 111 -15.77 8.19 11.69
C PRO A 111 -14.46 8.81 11.20
N VAL A 112 -14.15 9.99 11.68
CA VAL A 112 -12.88 10.67 11.44
C VAL A 112 -12.18 10.86 12.77
N TYR A 113 -11.14 10.10 13.01
CA TYR A 113 -10.35 10.20 14.22
C TYR A 113 -9.11 11.06 13.99
N GLY A 114 -8.55 11.56 15.07
CA GLY A 114 -7.28 12.25 15.03
C GLY A 114 -6.74 12.36 16.45
N ILE A 115 -5.44 12.11 16.59
CA ILE A 115 -4.76 12.45 17.83
C ILE A 115 -4.55 13.96 17.80
N LEU A 116 -5.39 14.66 18.52
CA LEU A 116 -5.37 16.11 18.63
C LEU A 116 -5.01 16.49 20.07
N GLY A 117 -3.90 17.21 20.23
CA GLY A 117 -3.45 17.65 21.54
C GLY A 117 -2.97 16.52 22.44
N GLY A 118 -1.68 16.35 22.55
CA GLY A 118 -1.05 15.52 23.58
C GLY A 118 -1.15 16.13 24.98
N SER A 119 -0.48 15.53 25.93
CA SER A 119 -0.29 16.17 27.22
C SER A 119 0.74 17.29 27.12
N TRP A 120 0.38 18.48 27.54
CA TRP A 120 1.30 19.61 27.65
C TRP A 120 1.69 19.81 29.13
N HIS A 121 2.97 19.68 29.46
CA HIS A 121 3.44 19.73 30.84
C HIS A 121 2.65 18.87 31.83
N GLY A 122 2.26 17.67 31.43
CA GLY A 122 1.48 16.74 32.25
C GLY A 122 -0.01 17.13 32.43
N LYS A 123 -0.45 18.27 31.91
CA LYS A 123 -1.85 18.67 31.90
C LYS A 123 -2.53 18.22 30.62
N ARG A 124 -3.74 17.72 30.72
CA ARG A 124 -4.53 17.28 29.59
C ARG A 124 -5.22 18.43 28.88
N ASN A 125 -5.41 18.27 27.59
CA ASN A 125 -6.19 19.17 26.76
C ASN A 125 -7.68 18.91 26.94
N SER A 126 -8.30 19.58 27.89
CA SER A 126 -9.74 19.54 28.13
C SER A 126 -10.36 20.93 28.13
N ASN A 127 -9.66 21.94 27.61
CA ASN A 127 -10.17 23.28 27.59
C ASN A 127 -11.22 23.51 26.48
N LYS A 128 -11.98 24.58 26.60
CA LYS A 128 -13.06 24.92 25.68
C LYS A 128 -12.56 25.14 24.26
N GLU A 129 -11.40 25.76 24.10
CA GLU A 129 -10.78 26.05 22.79
C GLU A 129 -10.40 24.77 22.06
N PHE A 130 -9.88 23.77 22.77
CA PHE A 130 -9.60 22.44 22.22
C PHE A 130 -10.86 21.75 21.69
N LEU A 131 -11.96 21.80 22.44
CA LEU A 131 -13.24 21.24 22.01
C LEU A 131 -13.79 21.96 20.76
N HIS A 132 -13.65 23.29 20.72
CA HIS A 132 -14.03 24.06 19.54
C HIS A 132 -13.15 23.77 18.32
N LEU A 133 -11.84 23.61 18.51
CA LEU A 133 -10.92 23.23 17.43
C LEU A 133 -11.29 21.85 16.85
N ARG A 134 -11.59 20.87 17.70
CA ARG A 134 -12.06 19.56 17.26
C ARG A 134 -13.37 19.66 16.48
N THR A 135 -14.30 20.44 16.96
CA THR A 135 -15.57 20.65 16.26
C THR A 135 -15.35 21.30 14.90
N GLU A 136 -14.45 22.28 14.80
CA GLU A 136 -14.14 22.95 13.54
C GLU A 136 -13.47 22.01 12.54
N THR A 137 -12.54 21.19 12.99
CA THR A 137 -11.83 20.21 12.15
C THR A 137 -12.62 18.95 11.85
N GLY A 138 -13.67 18.66 12.59
CA GLY A 138 -14.46 17.44 12.44
C GLY A 138 -13.85 16.18 13.04
N LEU A 139 -12.82 16.32 13.87
CA LEU A 139 -12.10 15.16 14.42
C LEU A 139 -12.79 14.57 15.64
N LEU A 140 -13.05 13.27 15.64
CA LEU A 140 -13.52 12.49 16.78
C LEU A 140 -12.38 12.12 17.72
N LEU A 141 -12.72 11.78 18.96
CA LEU A 141 -11.74 11.30 19.94
C LEU A 141 -11.64 9.78 19.96
N GLY A 142 -10.40 9.29 19.87
CA GLY A 142 -10.05 7.98 20.39
C GLY A 142 -9.97 8.05 21.94
N ARG A 143 -10.53 7.07 22.62
CA ARG A 143 -10.39 6.93 24.08
C ARG A 143 -9.16 6.10 24.39
N ASN A 144 -8.22 6.66 25.15
CA ASN A 144 -7.14 5.87 25.71
C ASN A 144 -7.65 5.14 26.96
N VAL A 145 -7.65 3.82 26.94
CA VAL A 145 -8.18 2.92 27.99
C VAL A 145 -7.54 3.13 29.37
N TRP A 146 -6.32 3.64 29.38
CA TRP A 146 -5.56 3.83 30.62
C TRP A 146 -6.10 4.93 31.53
N LYS A 147 -7.10 5.70 31.08
CA LYS A 147 -7.62 6.86 31.79
C LYS A 147 -9.13 6.84 31.85
N LYS A 148 -9.67 6.48 33.04
CA LYS A 148 -11.07 6.14 33.30
C LYS A 148 -12.11 7.26 33.11
N ASP A 149 -11.77 8.55 33.03
CA ASP A 149 -12.70 9.60 33.45
C ASP A 149 -12.98 10.71 32.42
N GLU A 150 -12.67 10.58 31.15
CA GLU A 150 -12.89 11.69 30.20
C GLU A 150 -13.81 11.31 29.05
N LEU A 151 -15.07 11.53 29.25
CA LEU A 151 -16.09 11.78 28.25
C LEU A 151 -16.25 13.29 28.13
N TYR A 152 -16.41 13.74 26.88
CA TYR A 152 -16.67 15.15 26.58
C TYR A 152 -18.15 15.30 26.19
N PRO A 153 -19.05 15.63 27.13
CA PRO A 153 -20.49 15.69 26.89
C PRO A 153 -20.87 16.63 25.74
N ASP A 154 -20.16 17.74 25.63
CA ASP A 154 -20.47 18.80 24.64
C ASP A 154 -20.21 18.42 23.19
N LEU A 155 -19.29 17.49 22.93
CA LEU A 155 -19.08 16.94 21.60
C LEU A 155 -20.26 16.08 21.15
N GLU A 156 -20.94 15.45 22.08
CA GLU A 156 -22.03 14.53 21.83
C GLU A 156 -23.27 15.20 21.23
N GLN A 157 -23.56 16.43 21.65
CA GLN A 157 -24.70 17.18 21.12
C GLN A 157 -24.49 17.64 19.68
N LYS A 158 -23.24 17.84 19.26
CA LYS A 158 -22.91 18.31 17.91
C LYS A 158 -22.71 17.19 16.91
N TYR A 159 -22.18 16.05 17.35
CA TYR A 159 -22.03 14.84 16.53
C TYR A 159 -23.23 13.91 16.74
N ARG A 160 -24.32 14.18 16.07
CA ARG A 160 -25.45 13.24 16.00
C ARG A 160 -25.17 12.15 14.97
N ILE A 161 -24.28 11.21 15.29
CA ILE A 161 -24.19 9.98 14.52
C ILE A 161 -25.45 9.17 14.76
N PRO A 162 -26.14 8.68 13.70
CA PRO A 162 -27.44 8.04 13.81
C PRO A 162 -27.53 6.88 14.80
N ASP A 163 -26.43 6.10 14.95
CA ASP A 163 -26.36 4.96 15.87
C ASP A 163 -25.68 5.29 17.21
N GLY A 164 -25.30 6.55 17.46
CA GLY A 164 -24.65 6.99 18.67
C GLY A 164 -23.23 6.44 18.92
N LYS A 165 -22.68 5.62 18.00
CA LYS A 165 -21.38 4.96 18.16
C LYS A 165 -20.24 5.83 17.65
N LEU A 166 -19.52 6.47 18.54
CA LEU A 166 -18.46 7.44 18.23
C LEU A 166 -17.06 7.00 18.67
N LEU A 167 -16.97 6.20 19.76
CA LEU A 167 -15.74 6.04 20.48
C LEU A 167 -14.84 4.96 19.86
N ALA A 168 -13.56 5.23 19.82
CA ALA A 168 -12.52 4.23 19.62
C ALA A 168 -11.81 3.95 20.96
N ILE A 169 -11.61 2.67 21.29
CA ILE A 169 -10.87 2.27 22.48
C ILE A 169 -9.70 1.35 22.10
N ASP A 170 -8.62 1.42 22.87
CA ASP A 170 -7.47 0.54 22.73
C ASP A 170 -7.44 -0.45 23.91
N VAL A 171 -7.43 -1.74 23.60
CA VAL A 171 -7.40 -2.82 24.58
C VAL A 171 -6.13 -3.69 24.48
N ARG A 172 -5.05 -3.16 23.84
CA ARG A 172 -3.78 -3.89 23.67
C ARG A 172 -3.21 -4.45 24.98
N GLY A 173 -3.32 -3.70 26.07
CA GLY A 173 -2.86 -4.10 27.40
C GLY A 173 -3.81 -5.03 28.17
N VAL A 174 -4.98 -5.33 27.64
CA VAL A 174 -5.98 -6.18 28.32
C VAL A 174 -5.80 -7.64 27.88
N ARG A 175 -5.44 -8.52 28.82
CA ARG A 175 -5.32 -9.96 28.54
C ARG A 175 -6.67 -10.53 28.08
N THR A 176 -6.66 -11.45 27.14
CA THR A 176 -7.88 -12.08 26.57
C THR A 176 -8.81 -12.64 27.66
N ALA A 177 -8.26 -13.30 28.69
CA ALA A 177 -9.04 -13.84 29.80
C ALA A 177 -9.75 -12.76 30.68
N LYS A 178 -9.30 -11.50 30.60
CA LYS A 178 -9.90 -10.38 31.35
C LYS A 178 -10.71 -9.44 30.46
N LEU A 179 -10.73 -9.66 29.15
CA LEU A 179 -11.33 -8.74 28.19
C LEU A 179 -12.86 -8.61 28.39
N GLU A 180 -13.56 -9.70 28.64
CA GLU A 180 -15.00 -9.70 28.88
C GLU A 180 -15.36 -8.86 30.11
N VAL A 181 -14.71 -9.11 31.24
CA VAL A 181 -14.94 -8.34 32.50
C VAL A 181 -14.59 -6.87 32.30
N PHE A 182 -13.50 -6.58 31.57
CA PHE A 182 -13.10 -5.21 31.26
C PHE A 182 -14.19 -4.47 30.47
N LEU A 183 -14.69 -5.08 29.37
CA LEU A 183 -15.71 -4.46 28.53
C LEU A 183 -17.05 -4.29 29.24
N LEU A 184 -17.44 -5.26 30.08
CA LEU A 184 -18.65 -5.15 30.90
C LEU A 184 -18.60 -3.99 31.90
N GLY A 185 -17.41 -3.66 32.42
CA GLY A 185 -17.17 -2.57 33.35
C GLY A 185 -17.11 -1.17 32.73
N LEU A 186 -17.16 -1.05 31.38
CA LEU A 186 -17.15 0.24 30.70
C LEU A 186 -18.54 0.92 30.86
N LYS A 187 -18.55 2.21 31.24
CA LYS A 187 -19.79 2.98 31.41
C LYS A 187 -20.52 3.30 30.11
N ASP A 188 -19.76 3.57 29.02
CA ASP A 188 -20.32 4.03 27.75
C ASP A 188 -20.03 3.02 26.62
N LYS A 189 -20.16 1.75 26.94
CA LYS A 189 -19.87 0.65 26.00
C LYS A 189 -20.76 0.69 24.75
N GLU A 190 -21.99 1.16 24.88
CA GLU A 190 -22.93 1.31 23.75
C GLU A 190 -22.50 2.33 22.72
N ARG A 191 -21.55 3.20 23.05
CA ARG A 191 -21.03 4.26 22.20
C ARG A 191 -19.75 3.89 21.47
N ILE A 192 -19.23 2.69 21.70
CA ILE A 192 -17.99 2.22 21.11
C ILE A 192 -18.24 1.79 19.67
N ARG A 193 -17.47 2.35 18.72
CA ARG A 193 -17.43 1.97 17.30
C ARG A 193 -16.25 1.06 16.98
N VAL A 194 -15.08 1.38 17.52
CA VAL A 194 -13.81 0.73 17.19
C VAL A 194 -13.12 0.23 18.44
N VAL A 195 -12.69 -1.03 18.41
CA VAL A 195 -11.85 -1.65 19.44
C VAL A 195 -10.51 -2.03 18.82
N SER A 196 -9.46 -1.34 19.20
CA SER A 196 -8.09 -1.62 18.78
C SER A 196 -7.46 -2.71 19.64
N PHE A 197 -6.88 -3.73 18.98
CA PHE A 197 -6.12 -4.79 19.65
C PHE A 197 -4.62 -4.49 19.73
N GLY A 198 -4.16 -3.47 19.07
CA GLY A 198 -2.75 -3.09 19.09
C GLY A 198 -2.36 -2.13 17.98
N ASP A 199 -1.09 -1.89 17.91
CA ASP A 199 -0.45 -0.98 17.00
C ASP A 199 0.81 -1.65 16.47
N GLU A 200 1.03 -1.61 15.16
CA GLU A 200 2.13 -2.27 14.47
C GLU A 200 2.28 -3.76 14.85
N ILE A 201 1.15 -4.46 14.93
CA ILE A 201 1.16 -5.87 15.33
C ILE A 201 1.62 -6.79 14.19
N GLY A 202 2.36 -7.83 14.56
CA GLY A 202 2.68 -8.94 13.65
C GLY A 202 1.73 -10.12 13.82
N VAL A 203 1.69 -10.97 12.80
CA VAL A 203 0.98 -12.27 12.80
C VAL A 203 1.94 -13.35 12.32
N GLY A 204 1.95 -14.50 12.96
CA GLY A 204 2.77 -15.65 12.55
C GLY A 204 3.94 -15.97 13.47
N GLY A 205 3.90 -15.46 14.71
CA GLY A 205 4.93 -15.76 15.71
C GLY A 205 4.75 -17.13 16.35
N TYR A 206 5.86 -17.85 16.55
CA TYR A 206 5.92 -19.07 17.35
C TYR A 206 7.30 -19.18 18.02
N ASN A 207 7.36 -19.99 19.09
CA ASN A 207 8.60 -20.21 19.83
C ASN A 207 9.05 -21.67 19.69
N LEU A 208 10.20 -21.90 19.08
CA LEU A 208 10.77 -23.24 18.84
C LEU A 208 10.97 -24.04 20.13
N ASN A 209 11.37 -23.35 21.20
CA ASN A 209 11.66 -23.98 22.49
C ASN A 209 10.46 -24.06 23.44
N SER A 210 9.28 -23.63 22.97
CA SER A 210 8.04 -23.65 23.76
C SER A 210 7.38 -25.02 23.70
N SER A 211 7.38 -25.75 24.80
CA SER A 211 6.62 -27.01 24.91
C SER A 211 5.11 -26.82 24.64
N PRO A 212 4.45 -25.75 25.13
CA PRO A 212 3.08 -25.47 24.74
C PRO A 212 2.90 -25.24 23.23
N ASP A 213 3.77 -24.50 22.57
CA ASP A 213 3.65 -24.26 21.12
C ASP A 213 3.84 -25.56 20.34
N ASN A 214 4.82 -26.39 20.69
CA ASN A 214 5.01 -27.71 20.06
C ASN A 214 3.80 -28.64 20.27
N LYS A 215 3.20 -28.65 21.46
CA LYS A 215 1.98 -29.44 21.71
C LYS A 215 0.81 -28.94 20.84
N MET A 216 0.60 -27.64 20.76
CA MET A 216 -0.43 -27.04 19.89
C MET A 216 -0.14 -27.32 18.41
N PHE A 217 1.13 -27.34 18.01
CA PHE A 217 1.51 -27.72 16.65
C PHE A 217 1.16 -29.17 16.32
N HIS A 218 1.38 -30.11 17.24
CA HIS A 218 0.94 -31.51 17.03
C HIS A 218 -0.58 -31.60 16.82
N GLU A 219 -1.37 -30.92 17.64
CA GLU A 219 -2.84 -30.92 17.47
C GLU A 219 -3.26 -30.24 16.15
N TYR A 220 -2.56 -29.18 15.76
CA TYR A 220 -2.79 -28.51 14.48
C TYR A 220 -2.52 -29.45 13.27
N LEU A 221 -1.41 -30.21 13.31
CA LEU A 221 -1.09 -31.18 12.28
C LEU A 221 -2.10 -32.32 12.21
N LYS A 222 -2.51 -32.87 13.36
CA LYS A 222 -3.56 -33.90 13.44
C LYS A 222 -4.88 -33.41 12.85
N ALA A 223 -5.28 -32.17 13.14
CA ALA A 223 -6.47 -31.56 12.58
C ALA A 223 -6.38 -31.34 11.06
N ALA A 224 -5.18 -31.19 10.52
CA ALA A 224 -4.90 -31.14 9.10
C ALA A 224 -4.80 -32.55 8.44
N GLY A 225 -4.96 -33.63 9.21
CA GLY A 225 -4.86 -35.03 8.74
C GLY A 225 -3.43 -35.49 8.48
N LEU A 226 -2.44 -34.83 9.09
CA LEU A 226 -1.02 -35.13 8.90
C LEU A 226 -0.45 -35.97 10.04
N SER A 227 0.52 -36.80 9.67
CA SER A 227 1.33 -37.59 10.58
C SER A 227 2.77 -37.01 10.69
N PRO A 228 3.55 -37.39 11.68
CA PRO A 228 4.95 -36.99 11.78
C PRO A 228 5.77 -37.33 10.53
N SER A 229 5.52 -38.50 9.93
CA SER A 229 6.23 -38.95 8.73
C SER A 229 5.98 -38.08 7.50
N ASP A 230 4.82 -37.41 7.40
CA ASP A 230 4.52 -36.48 6.32
C ASP A 230 5.44 -35.26 6.35
N LEU A 231 5.98 -34.91 7.54
CA LEU A 231 6.88 -33.79 7.74
C LEU A 231 8.36 -34.20 7.79
N GLY A 232 8.66 -35.51 7.72
CA GLY A 232 10.01 -36.04 7.80
C GLY A 232 10.46 -36.42 9.22
N PHE A 233 9.54 -36.55 10.19
CA PHE A 233 9.81 -37.04 11.54
C PHE A 233 9.37 -38.49 11.69
N GLY A 234 10.06 -39.25 12.56
CA GLY A 234 9.69 -40.65 12.84
C GLY A 234 8.40 -40.76 13.67
N GLU A 235 8.34 -39.99 14.76
CA GLU A 235 7.28 -40.05 15.77
C GLU A 235 6.85 -38.65 16.24
N TRP A 236 5.70 -38.59 16.94
CA TRP A 236 5.18 -37.33 17.48
C TRP A 236 6.12 -36.64 18.49
N ASN A 237 6.88 -37.38 19.26
CA ASN A 237 7.85 -36.81 20.20
C ASN A 237 9.04 -36.13 19.51
N GLN A 238 9.31 -36.44 18.26
CA GLN A 238 10.34 -35.83 17.41
C GLN A 238 9.79 -34.66 16.60
N ALA A 239 8.47 -34.65 16.33
CA ALA A 239 7.84 -33.61 15.55
C ALA A 239 7.91 -32.26 16.30
N ARG A 240 8.47 -31.25 15.66
CA ARG A 240 8.72 -29.95 16.25
C ARG A 240 8.52 -28.80 15.25
N LEU A 241 8.42 -27.62 15.79
CA LEU A 241 8.46 -26.39 15.00
C LEU A 241 9.85 -26.19 14.37
N VAL A 242 9.87 -25.62 13.19
CA VAL A 242 11.07 -25.36 12.37
C VAL A 242 11.04 -23.93 11.89
N ASP A 243 12.16 -23.25 11.94
CA ASP A 243 12.31 -21.87 11.45
C ASP A 243 13.07 -21.79 10.11
N GLU A 244 13.41 -20.58 9.69
CA GLU A 244 14.09 -20.29 8.43
C GLU A 244 15.48 -20.97 8.33
N SER A 245 16.16 -21.22 9.43
CA SER A 245 17.50 -21.83 9.43
C SER A 245 17.50 -23.29 8.97
N GLU A 246 16.38 -23.98 9.15
CA GLU A 246 16.20 -25.37 8.74
C GLU A 246 15.23 -25.53 7.55
N ALA A 247 14.71 -24.43 7.01
CA ALA A 247 13.66 -24.44 5.98
C ALA A 247 13.98 -25.35 4.78
N PHE A 248 15.22 -25.30 4.28
CA PHE A 248 15.63 -26.08 3.10
C PHE A 248 15.96 -27.54 3.42
N LYS A 249 16.21 -27.85 4.69
CA LYS A 249 16.45 -29.24 5.15
C LYS A 249 15.14 -29.96 5.46
N MET A 250 14.16 -29.21 5.99
CA MET A 250 12.88 -29.74 6.45
C MET A 250 11.71 -28.92 5.85
N PRO A 251 11.56 -28.88 4.52
CA PRO A 251 10.68 -27.94 3.84
C PRO A 251 9.20 -28.09 4.21
N LYS A 252 8.71 -29.32 4.38
CA LYS A 252 7.33 -29.58 4.81
C LYS A 252 7.09 -29.12 6.25
N ALA A 253 8.01 -29.45 7.16
CA ALA A 253 7.92 -29.01 8.55
C ALA A 253 7.98 -27.49 8.66
N TYR A 254 8.86 -26.82 7.89
CA TYR A 254 8.93 -25.37 7.84
C TYR A 254 7.61 -24.74 7.35
N TYR A 255 7.08 -25.17 6.22
CA TYR A 255 5.83 -24.67 5.68
C TYR A 255 4.68 -24.76 6.71
N TRP A 256 4.53 -25.91 7.34
CA TRP A 256 3.48 -26.13 8.34
C TRP A 256 3.74 -25.36 9.65
N SER A 257 4.98 -25.16 10.06
CA SER A 257 5.32 -24.32 11.19
C SER A 257 4.93 -22.85 10.95
N ARG A 258 5.16 -22.34 9.73
CA ARG A 258 4.75 -20.99 9.34
C ARG A 258 3.23 -20.84 9.36
N LEU A 259 2.49 -21.79 8.77
CA LEU A 259 1.03 -21.76 8.79
C LEU A 259 0.47 -21.85 10.20
N PHE A 260 1.04 -22.74 11.04
CA PHE A 260 0.66 -22.86 12.45
C PHE A 260 0.81 -21.54 13.20
N GLY A 261 1.96 -20.89 13.09
CA GLY A 261 2.19 -19.61 13.76
C GLY A 261 1.15 -18.56 13.37
N ILE A 262 0.82 -18.47 12.08
CA ILE A 262 -0.18 -17.56 11.55
C ILE A 262 -1.57 -17.90 12.09
N ASP A 263 -1.99 -19.16 12.01
CA ASP A 263 -3.33 -19.60 12.43
C ASP A 263 -3.50 -19.51 13.96
N LYS A 264 -2.44 -19.76 14.74
CA LYS A 264 -2.42 -19.58 16.20
C LYS A 264 -2.73 -18.14 16.58
N ASP A 265 -2.04 -17.17 15.94
CA ASP A 265 -2.27 -15.75 16.23
C ASP A 265 -3.65 -15.29 15.74
N ILE A 266 -4.10 -15.78 14.58
CA ILE A 266 -5.45 -15.50 14.07
C ILE A 266 -6.52 -15.99 15.05
N GLU A 267 -6.40 -17.22 15.58
CA GLU A 267 -7.39 -17.76 16.52
C GLU A 267 -7.41 -16.97 17.85
N LYS A 268 -6.24 -16.53 18.32
CA LYS A 268 -6.15 -15.64 19.49
C LYS A 268 -6.89 -14.32 19.25
N LEU A 269 -6.74 -13.72 18.08
CA LEU A 269 -7.41 -12.47 17.71
C LEU A 269 -8.91 -12.72 17.48
N ALA A 270 -9.29 -13.82 16.82
CA ALA A 270 -10.68 -14.21 16.62
C ALA A 270 -11.44 -14.43 17.94
N LYS A 271 -10.77 -15.04 18.92
CA LYS A 271 -11.34 -15.16 20.27
C LYS A 271 -11.62 -13.80 20.92
N ARG A 272 -10.71 -12.84 20.75
CA ARG A 272 -10.91 -11.45 21.23
C ARG A 272 -12.06 -10.78 20.49
N THR A 273 -12.13 -10.94 19.17
CA THR A 273 -13.21 -10.41 18.34
C THR A 273 -14.57 -10.95 18.77
N ARG A 274 -14.71 -12.26 18.99
CA ARG A 274 -15.94 -12.88 19.50
C ARG A 274 -16.37 -12.32 20.85
N ILE A 275 -15.42 -12.05 21.76
CA ILE A 275 -15.73 -11.41 23.05
C ILE A 275 -16.26 -9.98 22.86
N VAL A 276 -15.63 -9.20 21.97
CA VAL A 276 -16.07 -7.84 21.65
C VAL A 276 -17.48 -7.85 21.06
N GLU A 277 -17.74 -8.68 20.08
CA GLU A 277 -19.04 -8.81 19.42
C GLU A 277 -20.14 -9.24 20.41
N LYS A 278 -19.84 -10.19 21.30
CA LYS A 278 -20.76 -10.65 22.35
C LYS A 278 -21.16 -9.53 23.30
N ILE A 279 -20.22 -8.66 23.70
CA ILE A 279 -20.44 -7.67 24.76
C ILE A 279 -20.92 -6.33 24.21
N LEU A 280 -20.38 -5.89 23.09
CA LEU A 280 -20.64 -4.56 22.53
C LEU A 280 -21.68 -4.58 21.40
N GLY A 281 -22.02 -5.76 20.90
CA GLY A 281 -23.05 -5.95 19.89
C GLY A 281 -22.67 -5.50 18.47
N PRO A 282 -23.65 -5.45 17.57
CA PRO A 282 -23.43 -5.12 16.16
C PRO A 282 -23.02 -3.65 15.98
N GLY A 283 -22.30 -3.39 14.87
CA GLY A 283 -21.79 -2.07 14.52
C GLY A 283 -20.52 -1.67 15.27
N VAL A 284 -19.90 -2.59 16.02
CA VAL A 284 -18.57 -2.43 16.61
C VAL A 284 -17.57 -3.23 15.81
N TYR A 285 -16.47 -2.60 15.47
CA TYR A 285 -15.41 -3.19 14.66
C TYR A 285 -14.15 -3.43 15.49
N THR A 286 -13.48 -4.54 15.23
CA THR A 286 -12.20 -4.87 15.85
C THR A 286 -11.09 -4.74 14.82
N GLY A 287 -9.97 -4.16 15.22
CA GLY A 287 -8.82 -3.97 14.33
C GLY A 287 -7.53 -3.80 15.10
N ALA A 288 -6.45 -3.75 14.37
CA ALA A 288 -5.15 -3.32 14.84
C ALA A 288 -4.41 -2.69 13.68
N ASN A 289 -3.55 -1.73 13.95
CA ASN A 289 -2.71 -1.16 12.93
C ASN A 289 -1.67 -2.18 12.46
N PHE A 290 -1.61 -2.40 11.16
CA PHE A 290 -0.55 -3.15 10.48
C PHE A 290 0.35 -2.17 9.78
N SER A 291 1.57 -2.02 10.28
CA SER A 291 2.54 -1.15 9.64
C SER A 291 3.11 -1.81 8.38
N PRO A 292 3.03 -1.15 7.23
CA PRO A 292 3.75 -1.58 6.05
C PRO A 292 5.23 -1.19 6.11
N HIS A 293 5.60 -0.36 7.08
CA HIS A 293 6.78 0.47 6.97
C HIS A 293 8.09 -0.22 7.34
N SER A 294 8.10 -1.23 8.18
CA SER A 294 9.34 -1.92 8.50
C SER A 294 10.03 -2.55 7.29
N GLN A 295 9.27 -2.84 6.23
CA GLN A 295 9.77 -3.45 5.00
C GLN A 295 9.01 -2.99 3.75
N PHE A 296 7.97 -2.22 3.88
CA PHE A 296 7.00 -1.83 2.83
C PHE A 296 6.40 -3.00 2.05
N TRP A 297 6.69 -4.24 2.44
CA TRP A 297 6.31 -5.48 1.78
C TRP A 297 5.90 -6.50 2.82
N PRO A 298 4.84 -6.23 3.56
CA PRO A 298 4.32 -7.22 4.46
C PRO A 298 3.88 -8.45 3.67
N ARG A 299 3.94 -9.57 4.31
CA ARG A 299 3.45 -10.84 3.77
C ARG A 299 1.93 -10.79 3.74
N PHE A 300 1.38 -10.20 2.70
CA PHE A 300 -0.03 -9.92 2.56
C PHE A 300 -0.92 -11.16 2.67
N GLY A 301 -0.42 -12.33 2.27
CA GLY A 301 -1.15 -13.58 2.40
C GLY A 301 -1.64 -13.84 3.82
N GLN A 302 -0.82 -13.54 4.84
CA GLN A 302 -1.24 -13.71 6.25
C GLN A 302 -2.28 -12.67 6.68
N TRP A 303 -2.23 -11.43 6.17
CA TRP A 303 -3.24 -10.42 6.47
C TRP A 303 -4.59 -10.77 5.83
N VAL A 304 -4.58 -11.19 4.57
CA VAL A 304 -5.80 -11.65 3.90
C VAL A 304 -6.41 -12.82 4.65
N ARG A 305 -5.60 -13.80 5.05
CA ARG A 305 -6.04 -14.97 5.84
C ARG A 305 -6.66 -14.56 7.18
N LEU A 306 -6.08 -13.56 7.87
CA LEU A 306 -6.59 -13.04 9.13
C LEU A 306 -8.03 -12.55 9.01
N PHE A 307 -8.32 -11.71 8.02
CA PHE A 307 -9.66 -11.15 7.84
C PHE A 307 -10.64 -12.18 7.30
N ARG A 308 -10.22 -13.07 6.40
CA ARG A 308 -11.04 -14.19 5.91
C ARG A 308 -11.47 -15.13 7.03
N LYS A 309 -10.62 -15.34 8.03
CA LYS A 309 -10.93 -16.13 9.23
C LYS A 309 -11.54 -15.32 10.38
N ARG A 310 -11.95 -14.09 10.14
CA ARG A 310 -12.51 -13.18 11.15
C ARG A 310 -11.65 -13.03 12.41
N GLY A 311 -10.34 -13.03 12.24
CA GLY A 311 -9.43 -12.68 13.32
C GLY A 311 -9.73 -11.28 13.87
N MET A 312 -10.03 -10.36 12.95
CA MET A 312 -10.57 -9.03 13.20
C MET A 312 -11.62 -8.68 12.13
N THR A 313 -12.37 -7.59 12.32
CA THR A 313 -13.50 -7.18 11.46
C THR A 313 -13.30 -5.83 10.77
N MET A 314 -12.15 -5.22 10.92
CA MET A 314 -11.78 -3.95 10.30
C MET A 314 -10.31 -3.97 9.92
N PRO A 315 -10.00 -4.20 8.62
CA PRO A 315 -8.64 -4.03 8.12
C PRO A 315 -8.13 -2.62 8.40
N TRP A 316 -6.85 -2.53 8.84
CA TRP A 316 -6.30 -1.26 9.27
C TRP A 316 -4.80 -1.20 8.93
N SER A 317 -4.38 -0.09 8.33
CA SER A 317 -2.98 0.19 8.03
C SER A 317 -2.69 1.69 8.10
N GLU A 318 -1.48 2.08 7.73
CA GLU A 318 -0.97 3.44 7.90
C GLU A 318 -0.17 3.94 6.69
N ASP A 319 -0.02 5.25 6.61
CA ASP A 319 0.59 6.00 5.54
C ASP A 319 2.03 6.43 5.91
N TYR A 320 2.98 5.47 5.95
CA TYR A 320 4.41 5.75 6.08
C TYR A 320 5.16 5.58 4.74
N ILE A 321 4.52 5.96 3.65
CA ILE A 321 4.98 5.66 2.30
C ILE A 321 5.92 6.71 1.71
N TRP A 322 5.95 7.89 2.28
CA TRP A 322 6.75 9.02 1.81
C TRP A 322 8.25 8.90 2.14
N GLN A 323 8.75 7.69 2.29
CA GLN A 323 10.15 7.43 2.67
C GLN A 323 10.97 6.86 1.53
N ILE A 324 10.34 6.37 0.47
CA ILE A 324 11.01 5.64 -0.61
C ILE A 324 10.36 5.97 -1.95
N PRO A 325 11.13 6.60 -2.88
CA PRO A 325 10.61 7.02 -4.19
C PRO A 325 10.08 5.87 -5.04
N GLU A 326 10.69 4.68 -4.94
CA GLU A 326 10.28 3.49 -5.69
C GLU A 326 8.90 3.00 -5.32
N LEU A 327 8.38 3.44 -4.19
CA LEU A 327 7.03 3.06 -3.78
C LEU A 327 5.98 3.85 -4.51
N SER A 328 6.28 5.09 -4.83
CA SER A 328 5.28 6.06 -5.22
C SER A 328 4.15 6.22 -4.19
N PRO A 329 3.52 7.36 -4.02
CA PRO A 329 2.32 7.52 -3.19
C PRO A 329 1.17 6.58 -3.58
N GLN A 330 1.17 6.04 -4.77
CA GLN A 330 0.21 5.03 -5.23
C GLN A 330 0.25 3.72 -4.45
N VAL A 331 1.28 3.47 -3.63
CA VAL A 331 1.31 2.30 -2.75
C VAL A 331 0.14 2.30 -1.76
N THR A 332 -0.42 3.45 -1.43
CA THR A 332 -1.66 3.56 -0.65
C THR A 332 -2.79 2.74 -1.32
N GLY A 333 -3.01 2.93 -2.62
CA GLY A 333 -3.99 2.15 -3.37
C GLY A 333 -3.71 0.65 -3.36
N TYR A 334 -2.45 0.26 -3.55
CA TYR A 334 -2.03 -1.15 -3.50
C TYR A 334 -2.35 -1.81 -2.15
N LEU A 335 -1.97 -1.16 -1.04
CA LEU A 335 -2.25 -1.65 0.31
C LEU A 335 -3.75 -1.77 0.58
N LEU A 336 -4.50 -0.73 0.24
CA LEU A 336 -5.93 -0.68 0.53
C LEU A 336 -6.72 -1.65 -0.34
N ASP A 337 -6.33 -1.88 -1.60
CA ASP A 337 -6.96 -2.90 -2.45
C ASP A 337 -6.70 -4.33 -1.94
N VAL A 338 -5.53 -4.60 -1.37
CA VAL A 338 -5.28 -5.88 -0.66
C VAL A 338 -6.21 -6.00 0.55
N LEU A 339 -6.29 -4.97 1.40
CA LEU A 339 -7.14 -4.97 2.59
C LEU A 339 -8.64 -5.03 2.23
N ARG A 340 -9.05 -4.34 1.16
CA ARG A 340 -10.41 -4.39 0.62
C ARG A 340 -10.76 -5.79 0.14
N SER A 341 -9.85 -6.42 -0.60
CA SER A 341 -10.04 -7.81 -1.06
C SER A 341 -10.07 -8.81 0.10
N ALA A 342 -9.30 -8.57 1.16
CA ALA A 342 -9.33 -9.37 2.38
C ALA A 342 -10.69 -9.31 3.09
N GLY A 343 -11.25 -8.10 3.22
CA GLY A 343 -12.52 -7.85 3.90
C GLY A 343 -13.77 -7.97 3.04
N ARG A 344 -13.67 -8.29 1.73
CA ARG A 344 -14.78 -8.16 0.77
C ARG A 344 -16.00 -9.03 1.08
N ILE A 345 -15.81 -10.24 1.59
CA ILE A 345 -16.91 -11.17 1.89
C ILE A 345 -17.83 -10.59 2.96
N GLU A 346 -17.26 -10.04 4.01
CA GLU A 346 -17.96 -9.46 5.15
C GLU A 346 -18.24 -7.94 4.96
N LYS A 347 -17.82 -7.35 3.84
CA LYS A 347 -17.90 -5.92 3.56
C LYS A 347 -17.29 -5.06 4.68
N MET A 348 -16.16 -5.51 5.22
CA MET A 348 -15.49 -4.87 6.34
C MET A 348 -15.08 -3.44 5.98
N PRO A 349 -15.33 -2.45 6.86
CA PRO A 349 -14.80 -1.10 6.64
C PRO A 349 -13.28 -1.09 6.82
N ILE A 350 -12.59 -0.34 5.99
CA ILE A 350 -11.14 -0.15 6.12
C ILE A 350 -10.87 1.07 6.97
N HIS A 351 -9.93 0.95 7.90
CA HIS A 351 -9.37 2.04 8.69
C HIS A 351 -7.96 2.34 8.17
N TYR A 352 -7.68 3.61 7.92
CA TYR A 352 -6.37 4.03 7.44
C TYR A 352 -5.87 5.28 8.15
N TYR A 353 -4.63 5.24 8.63
CA TYR A 353 -3.93 6.41 9.11
C TYR A 353 -3.44 7.23 7.93
N THR A 354 -3.86 8.48 7.87
CA THR A 354 -3.31 9.49 6.95
C THR A 354 -2.43 10.44 7.74
N MET A 355 -1.21 10.66 7.27
CA MET A 355 -0.25 11.52 7.97
C MET A 355 -0.30 12.93 7.43
N PRO A 356 -0.86 13.89 8.19
CA PRO A 356 -0.90 15.28 7.76
C PRO A 356 0.49 15.92 7.78
N HIS A 357 1.38 15.39 8.59
CA HIS A 357 2.76 15.80 8.66
C HIS A 357 3.69 14.63 9.02
N TRP A 358 4.01 13.78 8.06
CA TRP A 358 5.35 13.17 8.05
C TRP A 358 6.33 14.28 7.68
N PRO A 359 7.54 14.33 8.24
CA PRO A 359 8.45 15.40 7.89
C PRO A 359 8.50 15.64 6.39
N GLY A 360 8.11 16.83 5.99
CA GLY A 360 8.03 17.24 4.62
C GLY A 360 6.68 17.12 3.92
N ASN A 361 5.67 16.48 4.51
CA ASN A 361 4.34 16.48 3.91
C ASN A 361 3.75 17.90 3.87
N THR A 362 3.33 18.29 2.68
CA THR A 362 2.63 19.54 2.42
C THR A 362 1.11 19.30 2.37
N PRO A 363 0.28 20.34 2.35
CA PRO A 363 -1.16 20.18 2.08
C PRO A 363 -1.48 19.43 0.78
N LYS A 364 -0.61 19.54 -0.24
CA LYS A 364 -0.67 18.78 -1.49
C LYS A 364 -0.56 17.28 -1.22
N ASP A 365 0.49 16.87 -0.50
CA ASP A 365 0.77 15.47 -0.22
C ASP A 365 -0.33 14.84 0.63
N LEU A 366 -0.82 15.59 1.62
CA LEU A 366 -1.96 15.19 2.44
C LEU A 366 -3.23 14.99 1.58
N THR A 367 -3.52 15.92 0.66
CA THR A 367 -4.69 15.85 -0.22
C THR A 367 -4.61 14.63 -1.13
N LEU A 368 -3.46 14.39 -1.74
CA LEU A 368 -3.21 13.25 -2.62
C LEU A 368 -3.39 11.92 -1.89
N SER A 369 -2.73 11.77 -0.73
CA SER A 369 -2.84 10.57 0.10
C SER A 369 -4.27 10.32 0.58
N PHE A 370 -4.97 11.36 0.99
CA PHE A 370 -6.36 11.27 1.44
C PHE A 370 -7.31 10.77 0.34
N TYR A 371 -7.27 11.39 -0.84
CA TYR A 371 -8.12 10.97 -1.95
C TYR A 371 -7.72 9.62 -2.52
N SER A 372 -6.44 9.28 -2.50
CA SER A 372 -5.98 7.92 -2.81
C SER A 372 -6.58 6.90 -1.86
N ALA A 373 -6.52 7.15 -0.55
CA ALA A 373 -7.11 6.25 0.43
C ALA A 373 -8.64 6.12 0.25
N LEU A 374 -9.32 7.23 0.00
CA LEU A 374 -10.76 7.24 -0.25
C LEU A 374 -11.13 6.44 -1.50
N ALA A 375 -10.39 6.61 -2.60
CA ALA A 375 -10.57 5.89 -3.86
C ALA A 375 -10.53 4.37 -3.67
N HIS A 376 -9.70 3.88 -2.77
CA HIS A 376 -9.50 2.45 -2.52
C HIS A 376 -10.30 1.91 -1.32
N GLY A 377 -11.33 2.64 -0.88
CA GLY A 377 -12.34 2.12 0.05
C GLY A 377 -12.09 2.40 1.52
N ASN A 378 -11.23 3.37 1.86
CA ASN A 378 -11.12 3.85 3.24
C ASN A 378 -12.46 4.40 3.74
N LYS A 379 -12.93 3.90 4.89
CA LYS A 379 -14.21 4.31 5.50
C LYS A 379 -14.06 4.79 6.95
N VAL A 380 -12.93 4.54 7.57
CA VAL A 380 -12.58 5.05 8.89
C VAL A 380 -11.28 5.83 8.75
N ILE A 381 -11.39 7.13 8.79
CA ILE A 381 -10.28 8.04 8.56
C ILE A 381 -9.61 8.34 9.91
N ASN A 382 -8.28 8.37 9.93
CA ASN A 382 -7.54 8.73 11.13
C ASN A 382 -6.31 9.57 10.77
N TYR A 383 -6.23 10.77 11.31
CA TYR A 383 -5.06 11.62 11.15
C TYR A 383 -4.04 11.34 12.25
N PHE A 384 -2.89 10.81 11.89
CA PHE A 384 -1.80 10.55 12.82
C PHE A 384 -0.57 11.43 12.48
N ALA A 385 -0.25 12.49 13.20
CA ALA A 385 -1.02 13.00 14.34
C ALA A 385 -1.41 14.46 14.07
N ALA A 386 -2.69 14.78 14.22
CA ALA A 386 -3.14 16.17 14.15
C ALA A 386 -2.89 16.87 15.49
N VAL A 387 -1.64 16.98 15.90
CA VAL A 387 -1.20 17.60 17.17
C VAL A 387 -0.57 18.95 16.87
N PRO A 388 -1.05 20.06 17.45
CA PRO A 388 -0.59 21.41 17.11
C PRO A 388 0.80 21.77 17.66
N ILE A 389 1.34 20.95 18.54
CA ILE A 389 2.67 21.13 19.13
C ILE A 389 3.40 19.78 19.20
N TYR A 390 4.72 19.82 19.09
CA TYR A 390 5.53 18.63 19.32
C TYR A 390 5.38 18.15 20.75
N SER A 391 4.94 16.93 20.95
CA SER A 391 4.78 16.32 22.27
C SER A 391 5.45 14.97 22.45
N TYR A 392 5.55 14.15 21.40
CA TYR A 392 6.07 12.78 21.48
C TYR A 392 6.43 12.15 20.12
N THR A 393 6.12 12.79 19.01
CA THR A 393 6.35 12.28 17.66
C THR A 393 6.67 13.39 16.68
N GLU A 394 7.44 13.08 15.67
CA GLU A 394 7.77 13.93 14.53
C GLU A 394 6.53 14.24 13.65
N ASN A 395 5.48 13.45 13.76
CA ASN A 395 4.27 13.57 12.93
C ASN A 395 3.26 14.64 13.43
N TYR A 396 3.72 15.60 14.20
CA TYR A 396 2.86 16.71 14.62
C TYR A 396 2.66 17.73 13.49
N VAL A 397 1.55 18.44 13.52
CA VAL A 397 1.31 19.60 12.64
C VAL A 397 1.46 20.87 13.45
N SER A 398 2.49 21.66 13.18
CA SER A 398 2.66 22.92 13.90
C SER A 398 1.38 23.76 13.88
N TRP A 399 1.03 24.35 15.02
CA TRP A 399 -0.11 25.25 15.11
C TRP A 399 0.02 26.50 14.21
N GLU A 400 1.23 26.81 13.74
CA GLU A 400 1.53 27.87 12.79
C GLU A 400 1.24 27.46 11.33
N ALA A 401 1.18 26.15 11.03
CA ALA A 401 0.94 25.60 9.68
C ALA A 401 -0.55 25.68 9.30
N THR A 402 -1.07 26.89 9.13
CA THR A 402 -2.50 27.15 8.87
C THR A 402 -3.02 26.39 7.66
N GLU A 403 -2.24 26.32 6.58
CA GLU A 403 -2.68 25.65 5.33
C GLU A 403 -2.84 24.13 5.52
N THR A 404 -1.97 23.49 6.29
CA THR A 404 -2.13 22.07 6.60
C THR A 404 -3.36 21.81 7.50
N TRP A 405 -3.60 22.68 8.48
CA TRP A 405 -4.81 22.60 9.31
C TRP A 405 -6.10 22.83 8.52
N LYS A 406 -6.07 23.78 7.56
CA LYS A 406 -7.16 23.97 6.60
C LYS A 406 -7.38 22.70 5.79
N ALA A 407 -6.31 22.09 5.25
CA ALA A 407 -6.42 20.85 4.49
C ALA A 407 -7.04 19.73 5.33
N ILE A 408 -6.64 19.53 6.60
CA ILE A 408 -7.26 18.56 7.50
C ILE A 408 -8.77 18.82 7.64
N ARG A 409 -9.17 20.06 7.90
CA ARG A 409 -10.58 20.45 8.03
C ARG A 409 -11.35 20.22 6.74
N ASP A 410 -10.85 20.74 5.63
CA ASP A 410 -11.56 20.77 4.37
C ASP A 410 -11.71 19.35 3.79
N LEU A 411 -10.66 18.52 3.84
CA LEU A 411 -10.73 17.09 3.47
C LEU A 411 -11.74 16.30 4.30
N THR A 412 -11.79 16.59 5.61
CA THR A 412 -12.80 15.99 6.49
C THR A 412 -14.21 16.41 6.09
N HIS A 413 -14.42 17.69 5.76
CA HIS A 413 -15.72 18.23 5.36
C HIS A 413 -16.13 17.80 3.95
N ASP A 414 -15.18 17.60 3.03
CA ASP A 414 -15.45 17.07 1.69
C ASP A 414 -16.16 15.72 1.76
N VAL A 415 -15.68 14.82 2.63
CA VAL A 415 -16.28 13.50 2.84
C VAL A 415 -17.75 13.60 3.27
N GLY A 416 -18.07 14.57 4.11
CA GLY A 416 -19.45 14.79 4.59
C GLY A 416 -20.47 15.08 3.50
N LEU A 417 -20.04 15.54 2.31
CA LEU A 417 -20.93 15.76 1.16
C LEU A 417 -21.39 14.46 0.50
N ALA A 418 -20.65 13.37 0.66
CA ALA A 418 -20.90 12.09 0.01
C ALA A 418 -20.90 10.89 0.97
N GLU A 419 -20.89 11.12 2.28
CA GLU A 419 -20.72 10.07 3.29
C GLU A 419 -21.79 8.97 3.25
N ASP A 420 -23.02 9.30 2.86
CA ASP A 420 -24.11 8.34 2.71
C ASP A 420 -23.86 7.35 1.56
N ILE A 421 -23.16 7.78 0.50
CA ILE A 421 -22.74 6.93 -0.61
C ILE A 421 -21.50 6.15 -0.18
N ILE A 422 -20.49 6.82 0.37
CA ILE A 422 -19.19 6.21 0.72
C ILE A 422 -19.37 5.13 1.82
N TRP A 423 -20.10 5.45 2.91
CA TRP A 423 -20.26 4.53 4.03
C TRP A 423 -20.99 3.24 3.64
N LYS A 424 -22.08 3.35 2.89
CA LYS A 424 -22.88 2.20 2.43
C LYS A 424 -22.34 1.57 1.16
N GLY A 425 -21.58 2.32 0.39
CA GLY A 425 -21.07 1.91 -0.91
C GLY A 425 -19.92 0.89 -0.83
N GLN A 426 -19.68 0.29 -1.97
CA GLN A 426 -18.52 -0.58 -2.19
C GLN A 426 -17.80 -0.14 -3.47
N VAL A 427 -16.49 -0.29 -3.50
CA VAL A 427 -15.75 -0.18 -4.75
C VAL A 427 -16.27 -1.25 -5.71
N ARG A 428 -16.54 -0.87 -6.94
CA ARG A 428 -17.02 -1.82 -7.96
C ARG A 428 -16.05 -2.99 -8.09
N PRO A 429 -16.54 -4.25 -8.03
CA PRO A 429 -15.68 -5.43 -8.13
C PRO A 429 -15.02 -5.50 -9.50
N SER A 430 -13.83 -6.07 -9.55
CA SER A 430 -13.07 -6.27 -10.78
C SER A 430 -13.20 -7.69 -11.31
N GLN A 431 -13.07 -7.83 -12.63
CA GLN A 431 -12.89 -9.11 -13.31
C GLN A 431 -11.40 -9.44 -13.52
N VAL A 432 -10.51 -8.57 -13.04
CA VAL A 432 -9.06 -8.70 -13.09
C VAL A 432 -8.53 -8.82 -11.68
N ALA A 433 -7.70 -9.82 -11.43
CA ALA A 433 -7.13 -10.04 -10.11
C ALA A 433 -5.63 -10.33 -10.14
N ILE A 434 -4.94 -9.91 -9.10
CA ILE A 434 -3.58 -10.37 -8.78
C ILE A 434 -3.68 -11.51 -7.77
N LEU A 435 -3.07 -12.66 -8.09
CA LEU A 435 -3.03 -13.82 -7.21
C LEU A 435 -1.94 -13.66 -6.15
N LEU A 436 -2.35 -13.62 -4.89
CA LEU A 436 -1.48 -13.65 -3.73
C LEU A 436 -1.15 -15.11 -3.37
N SER A 437 0.08 -15.52 -3.63
CA SER A 437 0.55 -16.84 -3.20
C SER A 437 1.17 -16.75 -1.81
N HIS A 438 0.53 -17.38 -0.84
CA HIS A 438 1.05 -17.52 0.51
C HIS A 438 2.30 -18.42 0.54
N ALA A 439 2.35 -19.41 -0.35
CA ALA A 439 3.53 -20.25 -0.52
C ALA A 439 4.75 -19.42 -0.97
N THR A 440 4.59 -18.53 -1.96
CA THR A 440 5.66 -17.60 -2.35
C THR A 440 6.10 -16.72 -1.19
N ASP A 441 5.18 -16.12 -0.44
CA ASP A 441 5.51 -15.25 0.70
C ASP A 441 6.30 -16.00 1.80
N ILE A 442 5.95 -17.26 2.06
CA ILE A 442 6.66 -18.12 3.04
C ILE A 442 8.09 -18.39 2.58
N TRP A 443 8.26 -18.74 1.31
CA TRP A 443 9.59 -19.09 0.79
C TRP A 443 10.47 -17.90 0.47
N GLU A 444 9.91 -16.75 0.12
CA GLU A 444 10.66 -15.49 0.08
C GLU A 444 11.24 -15.17 1.46
N ALA A 445 10.45 -15.37 2.52
CA ALA A 445 10.94 -15.21 3.88
C ALA A 445 12.12 -16.10 4.23
N ALA A 446 12.03 -17.39 3.90
CA ALA A 446 13.11 -18.34 4.10
C ALA A 446 14.42 -17.97 3.37
N LYS A 447 14.28 -17.28 2.23
CA LYS A 447 15.40 -16.80 1.41
C LYS A 447 15.90 -15.41 1.82
N GLY A 448 15.24 -14.74 2.78
CA GLY A 448 15.48 -13.33 3.10
C GLY A 448 15.18 -12.40 1.92
N SER A 449 14.20 -12.75 1.09
CA SER A 449 13.84 -12.07 -0.15
C SER A 449 12.48 -11.39 -0.06
N SER A 450 12.26 -10.36 -0.88
CA SER A 450 10.98 -9.65 -1.05
C SER A 450 10.73 -9.20 -2.49
N ILE A 451 11.47 -9.75 -3.46
CA ILE A 451 11.47 -9.28 -4.85
C ILE A 451 10.14 -9.54 -5.56
N TYR A 452 9.43 -10.63 -5.24
CA TYR A 452 8.14 -10.91 -5.83
C TYR A 452 7.05 -9.99 -5.30
N ASN A 453 7.13 -9.59 -4.04
CA ASN A 453 6.26 -8.53 -3.51
C ASN A 453 6.53 -7.19 -4.20
N PHE A 454 7.80 -6.87 -4.46
CA PHE A 454 8.18 -5.67 -5.19
C PHE A 454 7.65 -5.69 -6.63
N GLU A 455 7.86 -6.78 -7.37
CA GLU A 455 7.34 -6.92 -8.74
C GLU A 455 5.81 -6.91 -8.79
N ARG A 456 5.15 -7.55 -7.83
CA ARG A 456 3.68 -7.56 -7.72
C ARG A 456 3.10 -6.15 -7.61
N LYS A 457 3.72 -5.29 -6.81
CA LYS A 457 3.38 -3.87 -6.72
C LYS A 457 3.58 -3.15 -8.05
N ASN A 458 4.70 -3.41 -8.75
CA ASN A 458 4.98 -2.75 -10.02
C ASN A 458 3.99 -3.18 -11.11
N VAL A 459 3.60 -4.44 -11.16
CA VAL A 459 2.51 -4.95 -12.02
C VAL A 459 1.19 -4.26 -11.66
N TYR A 460 0.88 -4.10 -10.36
CA TYR A 460 -0.30 -3.36 -9.90
C TYR A 460 -0.30 -1.92 -10.43
N TYR A 461 0.80 -1.18 -10.28
CA TYR A 461 0.91 0.19 -10.79
C TYR A 461 0.70 0.26 -12.30
N THR A 462 1.32 -0.65 -13.04
CA THR A 462 1.17 -0.71 -14.49
C THR A 462 -0.30 -0.84 -14.89
N LEU A 463 -1.03 -1.73 -14.22
CA LEU A 463 -2.45 -1.95 -14.49
C LEU A 463 -3.31 -0.77 -14.06
N ARG A 464 -3.01 -0.12 -12.92
CA ARG A 464 -3.71 1.12 -12.51
C ARG A 464 -3.47 2.25 -13.51
N HIS A 465 -2.25 2.39 -14.04
CA HIS A 465 -1.96 3.35 -15.12
C HIS A 465 -2.55 2.93 -16.49
N ALA A 466 -3.01 1.70 -16.63
CA ALA A 466 -3.88 1.26 -17.73
C ALA A 466 -5.37 1.41 -17.40
N GLN A 467 -5.72 2.13 -16.30
CA GLN A 467 -7.09 2.40 -15.81
C GLN A 467 -7.87 1.12 -15.43
N VAL A 468 -7.18 0.01 -15.21
CA VAL A 468 -7.80 -1.28 -14.87
C VAL A 468 -8.09 -1.33 -13.37
N PRO A 469 -9.35 -1.54 -12.94
CA PRO A 469 -9.65 -1.86 -11.56
C PRO A 469 -9.08 -3.22 -11.21
N LEU A 470 -8.64 -3.40 -9.96
CA LEU A 470 -7.99 -4.62 -9.52
C LEU A 470 -8.56 -5.14 -8.21
N ASP A 471 -8.71 -6.45 -8.13
CA ASP A 471 -8.92 -7.18 -6.89
C ASP A 471 -7.71 -8.09 -6.61
N PHE A 472 -7.60 -8.56 -5.37
CA PHE A 472 -6.64 -9.58 -4.99
C PHE A 472 -7.38 -10.87 -4.62
N ILE A 473 -6.89 -11.98 -5.14
CA ILE A 473 -7.36 -13.32 -4.80
C ILE A 473 -6.22 -14.12 -4.17
N THR A 474 -6.58 -15.12 -3.41
CA THR A 474 -5.61 -16.03 -2.77
C THR A 474 -5.68 -17.44 -3.38
N GLU A 475 -4.70 -18.25 -3.03
CA GLU A 475 -4.74 -19.69 -3.33
C GLU A 475 -6.02 -20.36 -2.79
N GLY A 476 -6.53 -19.89 -1.64
CA GLY A 476 -7.80 -20.36 -1.09
C GLY A 476 -8.99 -20.03 -1.98
N ASP A 477 -9.05 -18.80 -2.51
CA ASP A 477 -10.12 -18.36 -3.40
C ASP A 477 -10.16 -19.18 -4.73
N LEU A 478 -9.02 -19.69 -5.20
CA LEU A 478 -8.98 -20.62 -6.33
C LEU A 478 -9.51 -21.99 -5.94
N ILE A 479 -9.09 -22.52 -4.78
CA ILE A 479 -9.44 -23.87 -4.32
C ILE A 479 -10.93 -23.96 -4.01
N ASP A 480 -11.53 -22.97 -3.36
CA ASP A 480 -12.95 -22.96 -2.99
C ASP A 480 -13.89 -22.42 -4.09
N GLY A 481 -13.33 -21.91 -5.20
CA GLY A 481 -14.08 -21.41 -6.35
C GLY A 481 -14.63 -19.99 -6.19
N SER A 482 -14.29 -19.26 -5.14
CA SER A 482 -14.76 -17.88 -4.93
C SER A 482 -14.12 -16.87 -5.91
N ALA A 483 -13.13 -17.29 -6.70
CA ALA A 483 -12.54 -16.54 -7.79
C ALA A 483 -13.30 -16.69 -9.14
N SER A 484 -14.47 -17.29 -9.17
CA SER A 484 -15.22 -17.66 -10.40
C SER A 484 -15.60 -16.50 -11.34
N THR A 485 -15.70 -15.28 -10.84
CA THR A 485 -16.00 -14.07 -11.64
C THR A 485 -14.78 -13.44 -12.28
N THR A 486 -13.57 -13.91 -11.93
CA THR A 486 -12.33 -13.38 -12.48
C THR A 486 -12.11 -13.90 -13.91
N ARG A 487 -11.73 -13.02 -14.83
CA ARG A 487 -11.44 -13.36 -16.23
C ARG A 487 -9.96 -13.28 -16.57
N VAL A 488 -9.21 -12.43 -15.85
CA VAL A 488 -7.77 -12.29 -16.01
C VAL A 488 -7.09 -12.41 -14.65
N ILE A 489 -6.13 -13.30 -14.53
CA ILE A 489 -5.32 -13.49 -13.32
C ILE A 489 -3.87 -13.16 -13.64
N TYR A 490 -3.29 -12.27 -12.82
CA TYR A 490 -1.86 -11.99 -12.80
C TYR A 490 -1.21 -12.76 -11.67
N PHE A 491 -0.27 -13.63 -11.98
CA PHE A 491 0.48 -14.40 -11.00
C PHE A 491 1.95 -13.95 -10.96
N VAL A 492 2.37 -13.45 -9.80
CA VAL A 492 3.73 -12.94 -9.53
C VAL A 492 4.31 -13.73 -8.37
N GLY A 493 5.04 -14.79 -8.68
CA GLY A 493 5.58 -15.70 -7.67
C GLY A 493 6.30 -16.92 -8.25
N THR A 494 7.06 -17.61 -7.39
CA THR A 494 7.75 -18.86 -7.73
C THR A 494 7.01 -20.10 -7.22
N HIS A 495 6.34 -19.96 -6.07
CA HIS A 495 5.67 -21.07 -5.39
C HIS A 495 4.17 -20.90 -5.47
N LEU A 496 3.48 -22.04 -5.58
CA LEU A 496 2.02 -22.08 -5.52
C LEU A 496 1.62 -23.42 -4.89
N ARG A 497 0.61 -23.41 -4.03
CA ARG A 497 0.08 -24.67 -3.52
C ARG A 497 -0.36 -25.54 -4.68
N ARG A 498 0.03 -26.83 -4.67
CA ARG A 498 -0.29 -27.78 -5.75
C ARG A 498 -1.80 -27.79 -6.07
N ALA A 499 -2.66 -27.86 -5.04
CA ALA A 499 -4.11 -27.79 -5.24
C ALA A 499 -4.59 -26.49 -5.90
N ALA A 500 -3.94 -25.36 -5.61
CA ALA A 500 -4.26 -24.08 -6.26
C ALA A 500 -3.76 -24.06 -7.71
N ALA A 501 -2.58 -24.63 -7.99
CA ALA A 501 -2.04 -24.75 -9.35
C ALA A 501 -2.94 -25.61 -10.25
N GLU A 502 -3.48 -26.72 -9.73
CA GLU A 502 -4.43 -27.56 -10.44
C GLU A 502 -5.72 -26.78 -10.76
N LYS A 503 -6.26 -26.04 -9.81
CA LYS A 503 -7.44 -25.17 -10.04
C LYS A 503 -7.15 -24.06 -11.03
N LEU A 504 -5.97 -23.46 -10.97
CA LEU A 504 -5.55 -22.43 -11.92
C LEU A 504 -5.42 -23.00 -13.34
N ARG A 505 -4.82 -24.19 -13.49
CA ARG A 505 -4.77 -24.92 -14.76
C ARG A 505 -6.16 -25.14 -15.34
N ASP A 506 -7.07 -25.66 -14.51
CA ASP A 506 -8.45 -25.96 -14.92
C ASP A 506 -9.21 -24.67 -15.27
N TRP A 507 -8.96 -23.59 -14.54
CA TRP A 507 -9.53 -22.26 -14.82
C TRP A 507 -9.05 -21.71 -16.16
N VAL A 508 -7.76 -21.85 -16.50
CA VAL A 508 -7.25 -21.48 -17.83
C VAL A 508 -7.89 -22.35 -18.91
N ALA A 509 -7.96 -23.67 -18.70
CA ALA A 509 -8.58 -24.59 -19.67
C ALA A 509 -10.04 -24.21 -19.97
N ASN A 510 -10.75 -23.63 -19.02
CA ASN A 510 -12.13 -23.16 -19.15
C ASN A 510 -12.28 -21.72 -19.71
N GLY A 511 -11.22 -21.11 -20.17
CA GLY A 511 -11.26 -19.80 -20.85
C GLY A 511 -10.65 -18.63 -20.08
N GLY A 512 -10.03 -18.87 -18.93
CA GLY A 512 -9.31 -17.86 -18.18
C GLY A 512 -8.02 -17.37 -18.89
N LEU A 513 -7.66 -16.11 -18.68
CA LEU A 513 -6.41 -15.54 -19.18
C LEU A 513 -5.42 -15.39 -18.04
N LEU A 514 -4.31 -16.12 -18.12
CA LEU A 514 -3.25 -16.10 -17.13
C LEU A 514 -2.05 -15.29 -17.64
N PHE A 515 -1.62 -14.32 -16.85
CA PHE A 515 -0.36 -13.63 -17.05
C PHE A 515 0.59 -13.93 -15.90
N SER A 516 1.82 -14.34 -16.21
CA SER A 516 2.84 -14.62 -15.20
C SER A 516 4.17 -13.98 -15.57
N VAL A 517 4.96 -13.72 -14.52
CA VAL A 517 6.35 -13.23 -14.65
C VAL A 517 7.33 -14.36 -14.38
N ALA A 518 8.64 -14.10 -14.51
CA ALA A 518 9.68 -15.06 -14.15
C ALA A 518 9.41 -15.70 -12.78
N GLY A 519 9.44 -17.02 -12.75
CA GLY A 519 9.03 -17.82 -11.58
C GLY A 519 7.85 -18.75 -11.88
N GLY A 520 6.76 -18.23 -12.45
CA GLY A 520 5.67 -18.99 -13.08
C GLY A 520 4.99 -20.08 -12.26
N GLY A 521 5.26 -20.22 -10.94
CA GLY A 521 4.66 -21.26 -10.10
C GLY A 521 5.22 -22.67 -10.34
N PHE A 522 6.47 -22.79 -10.71
CA PHE A 522 7.13 -24.07 -10.94
C PHE A 522 7.63 -24.77 -9.66
N LEU A 523 7.31 -24.22 -8.50
CA LEU A 523 7.57 -24.81 -7.19
C LEU A 523 6.27 -24.96 -6.40
N ASP A 524 6.12 -26.06 -5.67
CA ASP A 524 4.98 -26.28 -4.78
C ASP A 524 5.18 -25.63 -3.40
N GLU A 525 4.20 -25.78 -2.51
CA GLU A 525 4.23 -25.26 -1.14
C GLU A 525 5.37 -25.83 -0.28
N TYR A 526 5.99 -26.92 -0.70
CA TYR A 526 7.11 -27.57 -0.03
C TYR A 526 8.46 -27.31 -0.70
N ASN A 527 8.51 -26.30 -1.57
CA ASN A 527 9.71 -25.95 -2.35
C ASN A 527 10.21 -27.10 -3.24
N GLN A 528 9.30 -27.98 -3.68
CA GLN A 528 9.62 -29.03 -4.62
C GLN A 528 9.23 -28.64 -6.05
N PRO A 529 9.94 -29.11 -7.07
CA PRO A 529 9.55 -28.90 -8.46
C PRO A 529 8.10 -29.32 -8.71
N MET A 530 7.38 -28.50 -9.46
CA MET A 530 5.99 -28.69 -9.82
C MET A 530 5.76 -28.36 -11.29
N ASP A 531 5.27 -29.34 -12.03
CA ASP A 531 5.05 -29.26 -13.48
C ASP A 531 3.59 -28.96 -13.88
N VAL A 532 2.68 -28.78 -12.91
CA VAL A 532 1.23 -28.59 -13.16
C VAL A 532 0.95 -27.47 -14.16
N LEU A 533 1.72 -26.37 -14.11
CA LEU A 533 1.54 -25.23 -14.99
C LEU A 533 2.45 -25.28 -16.25
N ALA A 534 3.37 -26.24 -16.36
CA ALA A 534 4.24 -26.36 -17.53
C ALA A 534 3.44 -26.53 -18.84
N PRO A 535 2.44 -27.43 -18.95
CA PRO A 535 1.62 -27.53 -20.15
C PRO A 535 0.72 -26.29 -20.36
N VAL A 536 0.33 -25.59 -19.29
CA VAL A 536 -0.45 -24.36 -19.41
C VAL A 536 0.36 -23.28 -20.13
N TYR A 537 1.64 -23.13 -19.79
CA TYR A 537 2.55 -22.23 -20.48
C TYR A 537 3.13 -22.80 -21.79
N GLY A 538 2.93 -24.08 -22.08
CA GLY A 538 3.51 -24.75 -23.24
C GLY A 538 5.02 -24.85 -23.17
N VAL A 539 5.57 -25.20 -22.01
CA VAL A 539 7.00 -25.21 -21.68
C VAL A 539 7.47 -26.63 -21.42
N LYS A 540 8.55 -27.06 -22.05
CA LYS A 540 9.20 -28.34 -21.83
C LYS A 540 10.13 -28.32 -20.61
N SER A 541 10.93 -27.26 -20.52
CA SER A 541 11.84 -27.06 -19.39
C SER A 541 12.08 -25.57 -19.12
N GLN A 542 12.51 -25.27 -17.90
CA GLN A 542 12.86 -23.92 -17.49
C GLN A 542 13.91 -23.90 -16.39
N SER A 543 14.66 -22.80 -16.30
CA SER A 543 15.53 -22.50 -15.16
C SER A 543 15.47 -21.04 -14.81
N LEU A 544 15.46 -20.72 -13.52
CA LEU A 544 15.32 -19.36 -13.00
C LEU A 544 16.62 -18.89 -12.34
N THR A 545 17.13 -17.74 -12.80
CA THR A 545 18.24 -17.03 -12.16
C THR A 545 17.68 -15.75 -11.52
N VAL A 546 18.01 -15.54 -10.26
CA VAL A 546 17.66 -14.34 -9.49
C VAL A 546 18.95 -13.73 -8.96
N THR A 547 19.18 -12.46 -9.25
CA THR A 547 20.44 -11.77 -8.87
C THR A 547 20.29 -10.96 -7.60
N GLU A 548 19.09 -10.42 -7.34
CA GLU A 548 18.80 -9.58 -6.17
C GLU A 548 17.83 -10.29 -5.25
N LYS A 549 17.99 -10.09 -3.95
CA LYS A 549 17.10 -10.67 -2.94
C LYS A 549 16.27 -9.62 -2.21
N ASN A 550 16.87 -8.45 -2.00
CA ASN A 550 16.24 -7.35 -1.28
C ASN A 550 16.59 -6.02 -1.93
N LEU A 551 15.59 -5.37 -2.49
CA LEU A 551 15.73 -4.10 -3.21
C LEU A 551 15.48 -2.89 -2.31
N TRP A 552 14.83 -3.10 -1.17
CA TRP A 552 14.48 -2.02 -0.27
C TRP A 552 15.67 -1.44 0.49
N ALA A 553 16.53 -2.29 1.02
CA ALA A 553 17.67 -1.81 1.77
C ALA A 553 18.62 -1.01 0.85
N LYS A 554 18.80 0.28 1.16
CA LYS A 554 19.72 1.19 0.48
C LYS A 554 19.28 1.67 -0.92
N GLN A 555 17.98 1.55 -1.25
CA GLN A 555 17.44 2.03 -2.53
C GLN A 555 18.26 1.58 -3.75
N LEU A 556 18.49 0.29 -3.86
CA LEU A 556 19.34 -0.26 -4.92
C LEU A 556 18.65 -0.30 -6.28
N PHE A 557 17.32 -0.21 -6.31
CA PHE A 557 16.53 -0.43 -7.52
C PHE A 557 16.92 0.51 -8.66
N GLN A 558 17.06 1.80 -8.40
CA GLN A 558 17.40 2.80 -9.43
C GLN A 558 18.82 2.63 -10.02
N TRP A 559 19.67 1.85 -9.34
CA TRP A 559 21.05 1.57 -9.77
C TRP A 559 21.21 0.22 -10.44
N LEU A 560 20.15 -0.58 -10.54
CA LEU A 560 20.21 -1.89 -11.18
C LEU A 560 20.63 -1.79 -12.63
N ARG A 561 21.50 -2.72 -13.03
CA ARG A 561 21.84 -2.93 -14.43
C ARG A 561 21.00 -4.06 -15.01
N PRO A 562 20.53 -3.95 -16.26
CA PRO A 562 19.85 -5.05 -16.92
C PRO A 562 20.71 -6.30 -16.99
N LEU A 563 20.13 -7.46 -16.70
CA LEU A 563 20.73 -8.78 -16.91
C LEU A 563 20.81 -9.13 -18.40
N ALA A 564 19.83 -8.64 -19.16
CA ALA A 564 19.69 -8.79 -20.60
C ALA A 564 18.71 -7.75 -21.12
N HIS A 565 18.62 -7.64 -22.44
CA HIS A 565 17.53 -6.93 -23.10
C HIS A 565 16.74 -7.91 -23.96
N PHE A 566 15.47 -7.59 -24.22
CA PHE A 566 14.62 -8.40 -25.08
C PHE A 566 13.77 -7.54 -26.00
N SER A 567 13.43 -8.10 -27.15
CA SER A 567 12.53 -7.50 -28.13
C SER A 567 11.10 -8.02 -27.91
N TYR A 568 10.12 -7.17 -28.20
CA TYR A 568 8.71 -7.52 -28.20
C TYR A 568 7.99 -6.81 -29.34
N PRO A 569 7.03 -7.45 -30.03
CA PRO A 569 6.30 -6.82 -31.13
C PRO A 569 5.55 -5.56 -30.68
N GLY A 570 5.73 -4.46 -31.41
CA GLY A 570 5.11 -3.17 -31.06
C GLY A 570 5.87 -2.34 -30.03
N ALA A 571 6.90 -2.88 -29.39
CA ALA A 571 7.77 -2.09 -28.53
C ALA A 571 8.62 -1.11 -29.34
N SER A 572 8.73 0.13 -28.87
CA SER A 572 9.53 1.19 -29.51
C SER A 572 11.05 0.98 -29.37
N SER A 573 11.45 0.19 -28.37
CA SER A 573 12.86 -0.14 -28.07
C SER A 573 12.94 -1.52 -27.42
N LYS A 574 14.17 -2.05 -27.32
CA LYS A 574 14.40 -3.25 -26.51
C LYS A 574 14.14 -2.94 -25.03
N LEU A 575 13.50 -3.88 -24.37
CA LEU A 575 13.14 -3.80 -22.95
C LEU A 575 14.23 -4.40 -22.08
N PRO A 576 14.56 -3.78 -20.95
CA PRO A 576 15.54 -4.33 -20.02
C PRO A 576 14.91 -5.44 -19.15
N ALA A 577 15.70 -6.46 -18.87
CA ALA A 577 15.38 -7.50 -17.90
C ALA A 577 16.13 -7.23 -16.59
N TYR A 578 15.40 -6.93 -15.52
CA TYR A 578 15.99 -6.66 -14.21
C TYR A 578 15.70 -7.80 -13.24
N ILE A 579 16.59 -7.99 -12.26
CA ILE A 579 16.39 -8.80 -11.03
C ILE A 579 16.34 -10.29 -11.32
N ALA A 580 15.44 -10.73 -12.20
CA ALA A 580 15.24 -12.13 -12.53
C ALA A 580 15.26 -12.37 -14.04
N ARG A 581 15.83 -13.50 -14.41
CA ARG A 581 15.77 -14.03 -15.78
C ARG A 581 15.45 -15.52 -15.73
N GLN A 582 14.50 -15.93 -16.52
CA GLN A 582 14.11 -17.33 -16.67
C GLN A 582 14.46 -17.83 -18.07
N ASP A 583 15.29 -18.85 -18.16
CA ASP A 583 15.57 -19.53 -19.42
C ASP A 583 14.45 -20.55 -19.65
N ILE A 584 13.75 -20.43 -20.76
CA ILE A 584 12.58 -21.23 -21.12
C ILE A 584 12.84 -21.98 -22.42
N GLU A 585 12.56 -23.29 -22.42
CA GLU A 585 12.48 -24.11 -23.65
C GLU A 585 11.00 -24.29 -24.01
N PRO A 586 10.48 -23.57 -25.03
CA PRO A 586 9.10 -23.73 -25.46
C PRO A 586 8.85 -25.12 -26.06
N GLU A 587 7.66 -25.68 -25.86
CA GLU A 587 7.18 -26.90 -26.46
C GLU A 587 6.02 -26.64 -27.42
N THR A 588 4.92 -26.11 -26.90
CA THR A 588 3.72 -25.70 -27.65
C THR A 588 3.53 -24.21 -27.72
N ALA A 589 4.26 -23.46 -26.88
CA ALA A 589 4.12 -22.03 -26.81
C ALA A 589 4.70 -21.30 -28.02
N ILE A 590 4.03 -20.22 -28.41
CA ILE A 590 4.52 -19.26 -29.37
C ILE A 590 5.47 -18.27 -28.69
N VAL A 591 6.66 -18.08 -29.24
CA VAL A 591 7.61 -17.08 -28.72
C VAL A 591 7.25 -15.72 -29.29
N MET A 592 6.76 -14.84 -28.43
CA MET A 592 6.37 -13.47 -28.74
C MET A 592 7.55 -12.49 -28.64
N GLY A 593 8.50 -12.75 -27.74
CA GLY A 593 9.69 -11.92 -27.54
C GLY A 593 10.92 -12.75 -27.26
N ARG A 594 12.11 -12.21 -27.64
CA ARG A 594 13.39 -12.88 -27.42
C ARG A 594 14.40 -11.99 -26.75
N PHE A 595 15.22 -12.58 -25.90
CA PHE A 595 16.42 -11.98 -25.36
C PHE A 595 17.50 -11.81 -26.48
N ASP A 596 18.49 -10.97 -26.20
CA ASP A 596 19.58 -10.71 -27.16
C ASP A 596 20.39 -11.97 -27.55
N ASP A 597 20.40 -12.98 -26.66
CA ASP A 597 21.03 -14.30 -26.95
C ASP A 597 20.10 -15.27 -27.70
N GLY A 598 18.92 -14.80 -28.12
CA GLY A 598 17.96 -15.58 -28.92
C GLY A 598 17.00 -16.44 -28.09
N LYS A 599 17.20 -16.60 -26.77
CA LYS A 599 16.29 -17.36 -25.91
C LYS A 599 14.93 -16.67 -25.78
N ALA A 600 13.88 -17.43 -25.44
CA ALA A 600 12.55 -16.92 -25.30
C ALA A 600 12.44 -15.98 -24.06
N ALA A 601 11.94 -14.77 -24.28
CA ALA A 601 11.71 -13.77 -23.24
C ALA A 601 10.24 -13.60 -22.92
N VAL A 602 9.36 -13.72 -23.89
CA VAL A 602 7.90 -13.71 -23.72
C VAL A 602 7.33 -14.86 -24.53
N ILE A 603 6.57 -15.71 -23.89
CA ILE A 603 5.88 -16.83 -24.54
C ILE A 603 4.39 -16.74 -24.28
N ARG A 604 3.63 -17.30 -25.23
CA ARG A 604 2.18 -17.37 -25.16
C ARG A 604 1.71 -18.76 -25.60
N ASN A 605 0.78 -19.33 -24.85
CA ASN A 605 0.23 -20.64 -25.15
C ASN A 605 -1.28 -20.66 -24.98
N ARG A 606 -1.97 -21.27 -25.96
CA ARG A 606 -3.38 -21.64 -25.81
C ARG A 606 -3.49 -22.95 -25.05
N PHE A 607 -4.29 -22.94 -23.99
CA PHE A 607 -4.53 -24.15 -23.20
C PHE A 607 -6.03 -24.30 -22.96
N GLY A 608 -6.61 -25.33 -23.59
CA GLY A 608 -8.07 -25.43 -23.65
C GLY A 608 -8.69 -24.22 -24.35
N ASN A 609 -9.65 -23.59 -23.70
CA ASN A 609 -10.32 -22.38 -24.19
C ASN A 609 -9.61 -21.09 -23.77
N GLY A 610 -8.61 -21.17 -22.92
CA GLY A 610 -7.92 -20.02 -22.34
C GLY A 610 -6.55 -19.75 -22.96
N LEU A 611 -5.87 -18.81 -22.37
CA LEU A 611 -4.57 -18.31 -22.83
C LEU A 611 -3.66 -18.05 -21.64
N ALA A 612 -2.39 -18.45 -21.75
CA ALA A 612 -1.37 -18.14 -20.76
C ALA A 612 -0.20 -17.39 -21.42
N THR A 613 0.22 -16.31 -20.78
CA THR A 613 1.42 -15.55 -21.12
C THR A 613 2.43 -15.64 -19.98
N LEU A 614 3.68 -16.01 -20.28
CA LEU A 614 4.77 -16.00 -19.32
C LEU A 614 5.87 -15.08 -19.83
N VAL A 615 6.21 -14.08 -19.03
CA VAL A 615 7.33 -13.16 -19.27
C VAL A 615 8.51 -13.64 -18.43
N ALA A 616 9.61 -13.99 -19.11
CA ALA A 616 10.79 -14.61 -18.51
C ALA A 616 11.67 -13.65 -17.70
N THR A 617 11.12 -12.52 -17.27
CA THR A 617 11.74 -11.51 -16.40
C THR A 617 10.67 -10.77 -15.61
N PHE A 618 11.03 -9.63 -15.00
CA PHE A 618 10.15 -8.75 -14.24
C PHE A 618 9.72 -7.52 -15.06
N PRO A 619 8.63 -7.60 -15.82
CA PRO A 619 8.19 -6.50 -16.68
C PRO A 619 7.67 -5.29 -15.89
N GLY A 620 7.13 -5.48 -14.67
CA GLY A 620 6.73 -4.37 -13.81
C GLY A 620 7.92 -3.55 -13.32
N SER A 621 9.04 -4.21 -13.05
CA SER A 621 10.29 -3.52 -12.74
C SER A 621 10.85 -2.77 -13.95
N ALA A 622 10.75 -3.32 -15.17
CA ALA A 622 11.10 -2.61 -16.40
C ALA A 622 10.21 -1.37 -16.62
N TYR A 623 8.93 -1.47 -16.26
CA TYR A 623 7.98 -0.36 -16.37
C TYR A 623 8.34 0.82 -15.48
N ILE A 624 8.63 0.58 -14.19
CA ILE A 624 8.84 1.66 -13.22
C ILE A 624 10.27 2.21 -13.21
N HIS A 625 11.27 1.40 -13.61
CA HIS A 625 12.69 1.74 -13.45
C HIS A 625 13.08 3.11 -14.05
N PRO A 626 12.70 3.48 -15.27
CA PRO A 626 13.07 4.78 -15.85
C PRO A 626 12.44 5.97 -15.09
N ALA A 627 11.34 5.77 -14.40
CA ALA A 627 10.64 6.81 -13.66
C ALA A 627 11.29 7.11 -12.30
N ILE A 628 12.18 6.25 -11.79
CA ILE A 628 12.82 6.45 -10.49
C ILE A 628 14.15 7.17 -10.65
N PRO A 629 14.33 8.35 -10.07
CA PRO A 629 15.56 9.12 -10.21
C PRO A 629 16.74 8.43 -9.53
N LYS A 630 17.89 8.48 -10.15
CA LYS A 630 19.17 8.04 -9.57
C LYS A 630 19.64 9.06 -8.55
N ARG A 631 19.35 8.81 -7.31
CA ARG A 631 19.69 9.70 -6.19
C ARG A 631 20.21 8.89 -4.99
N PRO A 632 21.03 9.48 -4.11
CA PRO A 632 21.41 8.86 -2.84
C PRO A 632 20.18 8.56 -2.00
N TRP A 633 20.28 7.54 -1.16
CA TRP A 633 19.23 7.21 -0.22
C TRP A 633 19.02 8.37 0.77
N ASP A 634 17.79 8.83 0.84
CA ASP A 634 17.34 9.80 1.82
C ASP A 634 16.05 9.23 2.45
N ARG A 635 16.04 9.11 3.76
CA ARG A 635 14.84 8.68 4.50
C ARG A 635 13.72 9.71 4.42
N SER A 636 14.02 10.87 3.83
CA SER A 636 13.06 11.90 3.59
C SER A 636 12.38 12.44 4.84
N THR A 637 13.20 12.94 5.72
CA THR A 637 12.71 13.65 6.92
C THR A 637 12.46 15.13 6.67
N SER A 638 12.43 15.54 5.40
CA SER A 638 12.24 16.93 4.98
C SER A 638 11.33 17.02 3.76
N ASP A 639 10.75 18.18 3.49
CA ASP A 639 9.81 18.46 2.41
C ASP A 639 10.43 18.38 1.00
N ASP A 640 11.75 18.44 0.91
CA ASP A 640 12.52 18.30 -0.33
C ASP A 640 12.98 16.86 -0.58
N GLY A 641 12.60 15.94 0.29
CA GLY A 641 13.03 14.57 0.21
C GLY A 641 12.55 13.84 -1.04
N PHE A 642 13.28 12.79 -1.40
CA PHE A 642 12.96 11.94 -2.54
C PHE A 642 11.62 11.26 -2.43
N ALA A 643 11.16 11.02 -1.23
CA ALA A 643 9.88 10.41 -0.98
C ALA A 643 8.70 11.25 -1.50
N HIS A 644 8.89 12.56 -1.65
CA HIS A 644 7.88 13.48 -2.20
C HIS A 644 7.93 13.56 -3.73
N PHE A 645 8.84 12.84 -4.36
CA PHE A 645 8.92 12.75 -5.81
C PHE A 645 7.77 11.89 -6.35
N LEU A 646 7.06 12.43 -7.34
CA LEU A 646 6.04 11.68 -8.08
C LEU A 646 6.63 11.20 -9.40
N PRO A 647 6.84 9.89 -9.60
CA PRO A 647 7.33 9.35 -10.86
C PRO A 647 6.30 9.53 -11.98
N THR A 648 6.74 9.91 -13.17
CA THR A 648 5.88 10.14 -14.35
C THR A 648 6.38 9.48 -15.62
N ASP A 649 7.69 9.24 -15.76
CA ASP A 649 8.33 8.72 -16.98
C ASP A 649 8.40 7.19 -16.97
N PHE A 650 7.26 6.54 -17.17
CA PHE A 650 7.15 5.08 -17.20
C PHE A 650 7.36 4.50 -18.58
N ASP A 651 7.91 3.28 -18.66
CA ASP A 651 8.13 2.57 -19.94
C ASP A 651 6.81 2.07 -20.55
N GLN A 652 6.41 2.67 -21.67
CA GLN A 652 5.14 2.36 -22.33
C GLN A 652 5.14 0.99 -23.00
N SER A 653 6.30 0.46 -23.41
CA SER A 653 6.41 -0.87 -24.03
C SER A 653 6.22 -1.97 -22.97
N ALA A 654 6.77 -1.80 -21.78
CA ALA A 654 6.52 -2.70 -20.66
C ALA A 654 5.04 -2.67 -20.22
N LYS A 655 4.42 -1.48 -20.21
CA LYS A 655 2.99 -1.33 -19.96
C LYS A 655 2.14 -2.10 -20.96
N GLN A 656 2.49 -2.03 -22.25
CA GLN A 656 1.78 -2.75 -23.30
C GLN A 656 1.76 -4.27 -23.04
N ILE A 657 2.91 -4.87 -22.71
CA ILE A 657 3.01 -6.31 -22.42
C ILE A 657 2.12 -6.70 -21.24
N ILE A 658 2.13 -5.92 -20.17
CA ILE A 658 1.36 -6.22 -18.95
C ILE A 658 -0.14 -6.02 -19.18
N ALA A 659 -0.54 -5.00 -19.96
CA ALA A 659 -1.95 -4.68 -20.19
C ALA A 659 -2.60 -5.51 -21.32
N GLU A 660 -1.83 -6.22 -22.15
CA GLU A 660 -2.36 -6.95 -23.28
C GLU A 660 -3.45 -7.97 -22.94
N PRO A 661 -3.36 -8.77 -21.84
CA PRO A 661 -4.43 -9.70 -21.46
C PRO A 661 -5.77 -9.02 -21.21
N ILE A 662 -5.78 -7.75 -20.80
CA ILE A 662 -7.00 -6.96 -20.57
C ILE A 662 -7.71 -6.69 -21.88
N THR A 663 -6.95 -6.35 -22.93
CA THR A 663 -7.46 -6.14 -24.30
C THR A 663 -7.99 -7.44 -24.88
N GLU A 664 -7.25 -8.54 -24.72
CA GLU A 664 -7.63 -9.87 -25.20
C GLU A 664 -8.89 -10.41 -24.50
N ALA A 665 -9.06 -10.08 -23.23
CA ALA A 665 -10.30 -10.38 -22.50
C ALA A 665 -11.49 -9.51 -22.92
N GLY A 666 -11.28 -8.49 -23.77
CA GLY A 666 -12.30 -7.51 -24.13
C GLY A 666 -12.71 -6.59 -22.97
N LEU A 667 -11.89 -6.53 -21.89
CA LEU A 667 -12.21 -5.74 -20.71
C LEU A 667 -11.84 -4.27 -20.89
N ALA A 668 -10.90 -3.93 -21.78
CA ALA A 668 -10.51 -2.57 -22.07
C ALA A 668 -11.71 -1.67 -22.51
N ASN A 669 -12.71 -2.26 -23.14
CA ASN A 669 -13.89 -1.53 -23.66
C ASN A 669 -15.02 -1.38 -22.61
N ILE A 670 -14.89 -2.00 -21.44
CA ILE A 670 -15.94 -2.05 -20.41
C ILE A 670 -15.44 -1.62 -19.04
N LEU A 671 -14.38 -0.83 -19.00
CA LEU A 671 -13.87 -0.28 -17.75
C LEU A 671 -14.95 0.57 -17.05
N PRO A 672 -15.10 0.46 -15.73
CA PRO A 672 -16.13 1.19 -14.98
C PRO A 672 -15.86 2.70 -14.94
N VAL A 673 -14.63 3.11 -15.08
CA VAL A 673 -14.19 4.50 -15.14
C VAL A 673 -12.89 4.61 -15.91
N GLU A 674 -12.75 5.67 -16.69
CA GLU A 674 -11.56 6.02 -17.44
C GLU A 674 -11.26 7.51 -17.27
N SER A 675 -10.01 7.83 -17.05
CA SER A 675 -9.50 9.20 -16.98
C SER A 675 -8.71 9.54 -18.24
N SER A 676 -8.85 10.77 -18.75
CA SER A 676 -8.05 11.26 -19.88
C SER A 676 -6.55 11.36 -19.58
N ASN A 677 -6.17 11.34 -18.31
CA ASN A 677 -4.77 11.26 -17.87
C ASN A 677 -4.53 9.92 -17.15
N PRO A 678 -3.65 9.03 -17.65
CA PRO A 678 -3.42 7.72 -17.07
C PRO A 678 -2.80 7.75 -15.68
N LEU A 679 -2.23 8.88 -15.26
CA LEU A 679 -1.66 9.08 -13.91
C LEU A 679 -2.67 9.69 -12.92
N VAL A 680 -3.93 9.83 -13.32
CA VAL A 680 -5.03 10.12 -12.40
C VAL A 680 -5.68 8.81 -12.01
N ASP A 681 -5.52 8.42 -10.77
CA ASP A 681 -6.20 7.26 -10.22
C ASP A 681 -7.68 7.60 -9.97
N ALA A 682 -8.57 6.85 -10.63
CA ALA A 682 -10.00 7.01 -10.55
C ALA A 682 -10.65 5.69 -10.14
N THR A 683 -11.54 5.74 -9.15
CA THR A 683 -12.22 4.53 -8.66
C THR A 683 -13.69 4.82 -8.36
N VAL A 684 -14.55 3.90 -8.74
CA VAL A 684 -16.01 4.00 -8.55
C VAL A 684 -16.41 3.35 -7.24
N ILE A 685 -16.95 4.12 -6.32
CA ILE A 685 -17.64 3.66 -5.11
C ILE A 685 -19.14 3.77 -5.37
N GLU A 686 -19.84 2.66 -5.30
CA GLU A 686 -21.27 2.61 -5.64
C GLU A 686 -22.14 2.17 -4.47
N SER A 687 -23.26 2.87 -4.28
CA SER A 687 -24.31 2.55 -3.33
C SER A 687 -25.68 2.67 -3.99
N PRO A 688 -26.78 2.22 -3.33
CA PRO A 688 -28.14 2.44 -3.84
C PRO A 688 -28.50 3.91 -4.04
N THR A 689 -27.87 4.84 -3.31
CA THR A 689 -28.18 6.27 -3.35
C THR A 689 -27.35 7.05 -4.36
N GLY A 690 -26.31 6.43 -4.93
CA GLY A 690 -25.47 7.10 -5.92
C GLY A 690 -24.10 6.48 -6.09
N ILE A 691 -23.26 7.23 -6.77
CA ILE A 691 -21.87 6.90 -7.10
C ILE A 691 -20.96 8.03 -6.61
N VAL A 692 -19.82 7.65 -6.08
CA VAL A 692 -18.67 8.55 -5.88
C VAL A 692 -17.54 8.05 -6.76
N VAL A 693 -16.96 8.96 -7.56
CA VAL A 693 -15.68 8.72 -8.23
C VAL A 693 -14.62 9.56 -7.51
N ALA A 694 -13.79 8.93 -6.73
CA ALA A 694 -12.66 9.59 -6.08
C ALA A 694 -11.48 9.65 -7.04
N LEU A 695 -10.81 10.80 -7.09
CA LEU A 695 -9.73 11.14 -8.02
C LEU A 695 -8.47 11.49 -7.24
N ALA A 696 -7.36 10.85 -7.55
CA ALA A 696 -6.04 11.17 -7.01
C ALA A 696 -5.05 11.44 -8.17
N ASN A 697 -4.47 12.63 -8.22
CA ASN A 697 -3.65 13.08 -9.33
C ASN A 697 -2.15 12.87 -9.08
N TYR A 698 -1.58 11.85 -9.71
CA TYR A 698 -0.16 11.51 -9.64
C TYR A 698 0.66 12.08 -10.82
N SER A 699 0.07 12.94 -11.66
CA SER A 699 0.76 13.52 -12.82
C SER A 699 1.75 14.64 -12.48
N ASN A 700 1.90 14.95 -11.20
CA ASN A 700 2.78 16.02 -10.69
C ASN A 700 2.48 17.44 -11.21
N GLY A 701 1.23 17.69 -11.61
CA GLY A 701 0.82 19.01 -12.10
C GLY A 701 -0.69 19.21 -12.10
N PHE A 702 -1.10 20.47 -12.21
CA PHE A 702 -2.49 20.83 -12.39
C PHE A 702 -3.00 20.41 -13.77
N ILE A 703 -4.19 19.81 -13.81
CA ILE A 703 -4.85 19.39 -15.06
C ILE A 703 -6.07 20.31 -15.26
N PRO A 704 -6.04 21.23 -16.23
CA PRO A 704 -7.12 22.21 -16.39
C PRO A 704 -8.45 21.60 -16.86
N ASP A 705 -8.41 20.54 -17.66
CA ASP A 705 -9.57 19.91 -18.29
C ASP A 705 -9.46 18.39 -18.26
N LEU A 706 -9.48 17.80 -17.04
CA LEU A 706 -9.53 16.36 -16.88
C LEU A 706 -10.90 15.84 -17.28
N THR A 707 -10.96 14.92 -18.24
CA THR A 707 -12.20 14.21 -18.59
C THR A 707 -12.23 12.83 -17.93
N VAL A 708 -13.28 12.57 -17.16
CA VAL A 708 -13.53 11.29 -16.51
C VAL A 708 -14.78 10.67 -17.13
N ARG A 709 -14.64 9.53 -17.77
CA ARG A 709 -15.73 8.77 -18.39
C ARG A 709 -16.17 7.66 -17.44
N ILE A 710 -17.43 7.68 -17.05
CA ILE A 710 -18.00 6.78 -16.04
C ILE A 710 -19.10 5.94 -16.70
N ARG A 711 -19.00 4.63 -16.54
CA ARG A 711 -19.95 3.67 -17.11
C ARG A 711 -21.07 3.31 -16.12
N ASP A 712 -22.23 2.95 -16.62
CA ASP A 712 -23.37 2.42 -15.87
C ASP A 712 -23.81 3.32 -14.70
N VAL A 713 -23.91 4.62 -14.95
CA VAL A 713 -24.31 5.60 -13.93
C VAL A 713 -25.78 5.50 -13.52
N GLY A 714 -26.62 4.88 -14.34
CA GLY A 714 -28.05 4.76 -14.11
C GLY A 714 -28.81 6.10 -14.22
N ARG A 715 -29.91 6.23 -13.47
CA ARG A 715 -30.66 7.48 -13.40
C ARG A 715 -29.95 8.50 -12.55
N VAL A 716 -29.73 9.68 -13.04
CA VAL A 716 -28.97 10.74 -12.38
C VAL A 716 -29.91 11.89 -12.01
N ARG A 717 -29.86 12.30 -10.74
CA ARG A 717 -30.57 13.51 -10.23
C ARG A 717 -29.63 14.71 -10.21
N SER A 718 -28.39 14.52 -9.75
CA SER A 718 -27.41 15.59 -9.68
C SER A 718 -26.00 15.05 -9.82
N VAL A 719 -25.10 15.89 -10.31
CA VAL A 719 -23.65 15.64 -10.38
C VAL A 719 -22.96 16.89 -9.84
N ILE A 720 -22.04 16.69 -8.91
CA ILE A 720 -21.16 17.74 -8.39
C ILE A 720 -19.73 17.23 -8.35
N ALA A 721 -18.74 18.09 -8.51
CA ALA A 721 -17.40 17.90 -7.97
C ALA A 721 -17.32 18.62 -6.62
N VAL A 722 -16.53 18.08 -5.71
CA VAL A 722 -16.50 18.64 -4.35
C VAL A 722 -15.63 19.87 -4.27
N ARG A 723 -14.55 19.90 -5.05
CA ARG A 723 -13.56 20.97 -5.07
C ARG A 723 -13.58 21.82 -6.34
N ALA A 724 -13.85 21.20 -7.49
CA ALA A 724 -13.87 21.91 -8.76
C ALA A 724 -15.11 22.77 -8.88
N GLU A 725 -14.92 24.06 -9.16
CA GLU A 725 -16.02 25.03 -9.34
C GLU A 725 -16.75 24.88 -10.67
N ARG A 726 -16.09 24.28 -11.69
CA ARG A 726 -16.61 24.14 -13.03
C ARG A 726 -16.71 22.69 -13.43
N LEU A 727 -17.88 22.28 -13.92
CA LEU A 727 -18.14 20.97 -14.49
C LEU A 727 -18.74 21.11 -15.88
N GLN A 728 -18.23 20.31 -16.81
CA GLN A 728 -18.91 20.03 -18.07
C GLN A 728 -19.35 18.57 -18.05
N ILE A 729 -20.63 18.33 -18.34
CA ILE A 729 -21.22 17.00 -18.27
C ILE A 729 -21.78 16.67 -19.65
N ALA A 730 -21.37 15.54 -20.20
CA ALA A 730 -21.92 14.95 -21.41
C ALA A 730 -22.38 13.52 -21.14
N ARG A 731 -23.41 13.07 -21.84
CA ARG A 731 -23.92 11.71 -21.74
C ARG A 731 -23.96 11.06 -23.11
N ASP A 732 -23.40 9.87 -23.21
CA ASP A 732 -23.40 9.06 -24.42
C ASP A 732 -23.77 7.63 -24.08
N GLY A 733 -25.02 7.25 -24.29
CA GLY A 733 -25.57 5.93 -23.97
C GLY A 733 -25.42 5.60 -22.47
N GLU A 734 -24.68 4.54 -22.18
CA GLU A 734 -24.40 4.08 -20.81
C GLU A 734 -23.30 4.89 -20.10
N HIS A 735 -22.58 5.76 -20.83
CA HIS A 735 -21.48 6.54 -20.32
C HIS A 735 -21.90 7.96 -19.94
N MET A 736 -21.27 8.45 -18.89
CA MET A 736 -21.25 9.87 -18.54
C MET A 736 -19.82 10.35 -18.53
N SER A 737 -19.54 11.41 -19.25
CA SER A 737 -18.26 12.11 -19.23
C SER A 737 -18.41 13.37 -18.39
N VAL A 738 -17.50 13.55 -17.44
CA VAL A 738 -17.41 14.74 -16.59
C VAL A 738 -16.04 15.35 -16.80
N THR A 739 -16.01 16.60 -17.27
CA THR A 739 -14.76 17.35 -17.44
C THR A 739 -14.67 18.42 -16.36
N LEU A 740 -13.52 18.47 -15.66
CA LEU A 740 -13.26 19.33 -14.51
C LEU A 740 -11.77 19.69 -14.41
N PRO A 741 -11.41 20.83 -13.82
CA PRO A 741 -10.05 21.09 -13.41
C PRO A 741 -9.69 20.22 -12.21
N LEU A 742 -8.50 19.64 -12.20
CA LEU A 742 -8.02 18.81 -11.09
C LEU A 742 -6.64 19.26 -10.63
N GLU A 743 -6.53 19.60 -9.35
CA GLU A 743 -5.24 19.81 -8.69
C GLU A 743 -4.64 18.48 -8.22
N TRP A 744 -4.80 18.13 -6.95
CA TRP A 744 -4.21 16.93 -6.34
C TRP A 744 -5.21 15.83 -6.03
N GLY A 745 -6.45 16.20 -5.86
CA GLY A 745 -7.52 15.27 -5.60
C GLY A 745 -8.87 15.94 -5.52
N ASP A 746 -9.91 15.20 -5.90
CA ASP A 746 -11.31 15.60 -5.86
C ASP A 746 -12.20 14.37 -5.84
N MET A 747 -13.50 14.54 -5.68
CA MET A 747 -14.47 13.48 -5.94
C MET A 747 -15.68 14.02 -6.72
N ILE A 748 -16.07 13.23 -7.71
CA ILE A 748 -17.32 13.43 -8.45
C ILE A 748 -18.41 12.66 -7.72
N VAL A 749 -19.45 13.36 -7.28
CA VAL A 749 -20.60 12.78 -6.58
C VAL A 749 -21.81 12.77 -7.52
N ILE A 750 -22.31 11.60 -7.85
CA ILE A 750 -23.48 11.38 -8.71
C ILE A 750 -24.60 10.81 -7.84
N ARG A 751 -25.67 11.55 -7.66
CA ARG A 751 -26.85 11.11 -6.91
C ARG A 751 -27.91 10.53 -7.83
N ARG A 752 -28.52 9.44 -7.40
CA ARG A 752 -29.59 8.72 -8.10
C ARG A 752 -30.97 9.06 -7.60
#